data_e6b9aaf28ec27b10ffda49554f0cfdf0
#
_entry.id   e6b9aaf28ec27b10ffda49554f0cfdf0
#
_cell.length_a   1.000
_cell.length_b   1.000
_cell.length_c   1.000
_cell.angle_alpha   90.00
_cell.angle_beta   90.00
_cell.angle_gamma   90.00
#
_symmetry.space_group_name_H-M   'P 1'
#
loop_
_entity.id
_entity.type
_entity.pdbx_description
1 polymer ?
#
loop_
_entity_poly.entity_id
_entity_poly.type
_entity_poly.pdbx_seq_one_letter_code
_entity_poly.pdbx_strand_id
1 'polypeptide(L)'
;MPQCPVCRADVTGTAGSCPSCGISFDDRLRDAEEAGLAATLSPVPYSSGSRPSRSAGGTKTPVDPGFAPGTVFADRYRIVTRLGVGGMGEVYQADDLKLGQTVALKFLARDLEANPRLLELFRSEVRLAREVTHPNVCRVHDIGEAEGRHFLTMERVDGEDLGSLLKRIGRLPGEKALQVARQLCAGLAAAHDQGVLHRDLKPANIMLDGRGTVRITDFGLALLAGECDREVAGTPAYMAPELFDGQAATVRSDIYALGLVLYEVFTGHRAFDGKTYLDMRRQQAENTPSTPSALVPDLDPAVERVIARCMDKDPALRQASVAQVAAALPGGDPLVAALAAGETPSPELVAAAGETGTIRPRKAWIALAGIALALVAAALLWPLSSSHGLARLVMGPEALAGRCRDIARTLGYDTPGDQAAWFETERAFIDLHLQAGPSTIQRRTLPESRPGTVTLHYRETPRAFELPAFLTRVSDVQPPHTDPGMVDVQVDGRGRLMRFRAVPPSRTEPPAPVKPADWAVLFRQAELAPADWQEVPPTLTPPVAADARCEWVESRPAAGSKPQRIAAAAWSGRVVWFTMNGPWDQPGRTGRAGQSADWVAGAVNVVILAALLVLGVYLVRRNLRSGRGDRRGALRVAAIIGLSQIVAWIFTARLPASLSGYSGWIFAGLALALGQAGFVWAVYLGTEPYIRRRWPTVLIGWSRLLAGRWRDPLVGRDVLAGTILGLGIWLFNAVSAALPAWLNMTDSAATLHEPRVFVTTAAAGMGWLSNLPVLALSNGVFIVGILFVLRLLLRSDWLAAVAVTLLIVVPQLFAGGDLLLAPLGFAVVLLLAMALVRWGLLTFVVCLLVNNLEPAAPVLAAAGCWVPWQGWLGVAVVAALAAYGFRVALGRQKLLPSLDE
;
A
#
# COMPACT_ATOMS: atom_id res chain seq x y z
N MET A 1 -21.50 7.51 52.17
CA MET A 1 -22.11 6.37 51.45
C MET A 1 -21.04 5.30 51.38
N PRO A 2 -21.36 4.02 51.68
CA PRO A 2 -20.35 2.97 51.58
C PRO A 2 -19.89 2.79 50.11
N GLN A 3 -18.60 2.67 49.93
CA GLN A 3 -18.00 2.47 48.60
C GLN A 3 -17.69 1.01 48.37
N CYS A 4 -17.91 0.54 47.15
CA CYS A 4 -17.57 -0.83 46.73
C CYS A 4 -16.07 -1.09 46.96
N PRO A 5 -15.67 -2.16 47.67
CA PRO A 5 -14.27 -2.44 47.96
C PRO A 5 -13.44 -2.80 46.74
N VAL A 6 -14.07 -3.07 45.59
CA VAL A 6 -13.39 -3.47 44.37
C VAL A 6 -13.31 -2.34 43.35
N CYS A 7 -14.38 -1.57 43.13
CA CYS A 7 -14.36 -0.49 42.11
C CYS A 7 -14.53 0.92 42.69
N ARG A 8 -14.66 1.06 44.02
CA ARG A 8 -14.86 2.33 44.77
C ARG A 8 -16.06 3.15 44.31
N ALA A 9 -16.98 2.62 43.54
CA ALA A 9 -18.24 3.26 43.20
C ALA A 9 -19.14 3.34 44.46
N ASP A 10 -19.89 4.41 44.63
CA ASP A 10 -20.82 4.57 45.71
C ASP A 10 -21.97 3.58 45.59
N VAL A 11 -22.25 2.86 46.67
CA VAL A 11 -23.27 1.81 46.69
C VAL A 11 -24.43 2.27 47.63
N THR A 12 -25.65 2.25 47.11
CA THR A 12 -26.83 2.52 47.95
C THR A 12 -27.13 1.31 48.80
N GLY A 13 -27.31 1.51 50.10
CA GLY A 13 -27.32 0.49 51.16
C GLY A 13 -28.35 -0.66 51.09
N THR A 14 -29.02 -0.89 49.96
CA THR A 14 -30.01 -1.95 49.78
C THR A 14 -29.70 -2.89 48.61
N ALA A 15 -28.61 -2.66 47.87
CA ALA A 15 -28.24 -3.48 46.70
C ALA A 15 -27.41 -4.67 47.14
N GLY A 16 -27.86 -5.89 46.84
CA GLY A 16 -27.13 -7.14 47.11
C GLY A 16 -25.88 -7.32 46.27
N SER A 17 -25.62 -6.38 45.32
CA SER A 17 -24.42 -6.38 44.48
C SER A 17 -24.06 -4.95 44.04
N CYS A 18 -22.79 -4.70 43.74
CA CYS A 18 -22.33 -3.43 43.21
C CYS A 18 -22.88 -3.17 41.82
N PRO A 19 -23.60 -2.06 41.56
CA PRO A 19 -24.19 -1.78 40.25
C PRO A 19 -23.13 -1.44 39.17
N SER A 20 -21.91 -1.09 39.56
CA SER A 20 -20.84 -0.71 38.62
C SER A 20 -19.94 -1.88 38.22
N CYS A 21 -19.72 -2.88 39.07
CA CYS A 21 -18.84 -4.00 38.81
C CYS A 21 -19.46 -5.38 38.99
N GLY A 22 -20.77 -5.45 39.42
CA GLY A 22 -21.54 -6.71 39.53
C GLY A 22 -21.16 -7.64 40.71
N ILE A 23 -20.26 -7.20 41.61
CA ILE A 23 -19.87 -8.01 42.75
C ILE A 23 -21.03 -8.08 43.75
N SER A 24 -21.44 -9.27 44.10
CA SER A 24 -22.43 -9.53 45.18
C SER A 24 -21.77 -9.40 46.54
N PHE A 25 -22.45 -8.74 47.49
CA PHE A 25 -22.04 -8.64 48.89
C PHE A 25 -22.60 -9.83 49.63
N ASP A 26 -21.71 -10.60 50.27
CA ASP A 26 -22.07 -11.72 51.12
C ASP A 26 -22.77 -11.20 52.39
N ASP A 27 -23.75 -11.93 52.94
CA ASP A 27 -24.54 -11.56 54.13
C ASP A 27 -23.66 -11.26 55.35
N ARG A 28 -22.44 -11.78 55.39
CA ARG A 28 -21.46 -11.51 56.47
C ARG A 28 -20.93 -10.06 56.52
N LEU A 29 -21.04 -9.32 55.45
CA LEU A 29 -20.65 -7.89 55.39
C LEU A 29 -21.79 -6.99 55.90
N ARG A 30 -23.04 -7.43 55.86
CA ARG A 30 -24.21 -6.76 56.43
C ARG A 30 -24.16 -6.77 57.93
N ASP A 31 -23.83 -7.93 58.55
CA ASP A 31 -23.74 -8.08 59.99
C ASP A 31 -22.64 -7.24 60.64
N ALA A 32 -21.57 -6.89 59.89
CA ALA A 32 -20.48 -6.03 60.36
C ALA A 32 -20.85 -4.54 60.31
N GLU A 33 -21.73 -4.12 59.43
CA GLU A 33 -22.18 -2.73 59.33
C GLU A 33 -23.25 -2.39 60.40
N GLU A 34 -24.10 -3.34 60.76
CA GLU A 34 -25.08 -3.22 61.86
C GLU A 34 -24.41 -3.17 63.24
N ALA A 35 -23.16 -3.72 63.33
CA ALA A 35 -22.39 -3.74 64.56
C ALA A 35 -21.51 -2.48 64.80
N GLY A 36 -21.52 -1.46 63.91
CA GLY A 36 -20.81 -0.19 64.10
C GLY A 36 -19.28 -0.31 64.06
N LEU A 37 -18.69 -1.34 63.50
CA LEU A 37 -17.26 -1.66 63.49
C LEU A 37 -16.54 -1.34 62.17
N ALA A 38 -17.06 -0.37 61.42
CA ALA A 38 -16.51 -0.03 60.10
C ALA A 38 -15.42 1.06 60.12
N ALA A 39 -14.60 1.11 61.09
CA ALA A 39 -13.46 2.05 61.09
C ALA A 39 -12.26 1.35 61.77
N THR A 40 -11.45 0.69 60.98
CA THR A 40 -10.04 0.39 61.13
C THR A 40 -9.67 -1.01 60.59
N LEU A 41 -9.44 -1.10 59.29
CA LEU A 41 -8.64 -2.20 58.75
C LEU A 41 -7.40 -1.61 58.06
N SER A 42 -6.38 -1.43 58.83
CA SER A 42 -4.99 -1.38 58.38
C SER A 42 -4.51 -2.79 58.01
N PRO A 43 -3.65 -2.97 57.07
CA PRO A 43 -3.24 -4.30 56.63
C PRO A 43 -2.50 -5.06 57.76
N VAL A 44 -2.99 -6.21 58.10
CA VAL A 44 -2.39 -7.12 59.10
C VAL A 44 -1.17 -7.78 58.48
N PRO A 45 0.02 -7.74 59.14
CA PRO A 45 1.18 -8.50 58.65
C PRO A 45 0.99 -10.00 58.84
N TYR A 46 1.32 -10.71 57.82
CA TYR A 46 1.28 -12.17 57.77
C TYR A 46 2.20 -12.80 58.81
N SER A 47 1.70 -13.42 59.85
CA SER A 47 2.44 -14.26 60.75
C SER A 47 2.18 -15.72 60.39
N SER A 48 3.19 -16.38 59.83
CA SER A 48 3.24 -17.83 59.58
C SER A 48 3.48 -18.58 60.88
N GLY A 49 2.41 -19.16 61.46
CA GLY A 49 2.53 -20.13 62.55
C GLY A 49 2.57 -21.56 61.98
N SER A 50 3.75 -22.12 61.86
CA SER A 50 3.93 -23.57 61.60
C SER A 50 4.46 -24.29 62.82
N ARG A 51 3.77 -25.31 63.31
CA ARG A 51 4.23 -26.28 64.29
C ARG A 51 5.29 -27.21 63.71
N PRO A 52 6.31 -27.63 64.44
CA PRO A 52 7.40 -28.40 63.88
C PRO A 52 7.09 -29.88 63.92
N SER A 53 7.32 -30.62 62.85
CA SER A 53 7.58 -32.05 62.88
C SER A 53 9.08 -32.30 62.66
N ARG A 54 9.70 -33.03 63.60
CA ARG A 54 11.08 -33.47 63.59
C ARG A 54 11.32 -34.53 62.54
N SER A 55 12.34 -34.34 61.65
CA SER A 55 13.27 -35.39 61.25
C SER A 55 14.49 -34.84 60.51
N ALA A 56 15.66 -35.13 61.07
CA ALA A 56 16.97 -35.42 60.54
C ALA A 56 17.61 -34.60 59.40
N GLY A 57 18.64 -33.88 59.75
CA GLY A 57 19.97 -33.91 59.15
C GLY A 57 20.16 -33.36 57.75
N GLY A 58 20.27 -32.05 57.60
CA GLY A 58 20.86 -31.42 56.43
C GLY A 58 21.39 -30.03 56.81
N THR A 59 22.64 -29.78 56.61
CA THR A 59 23.34 -28.52 56.87
C THR A 59 22.62 -27.34 56.26
N LYS A 60 22.02 -26.51 57.14
CA LYS A 60 21.39 -25.24 56.72
C LYS A 60 22.54 -24.22 56.42
N THR A 61 22.64 -23.84 55.15
CA THR A 61 23.30 -22.55 54.78
C THR A 61 22.53 -21.42 55.47
N PRO A 62 23.21 -20.36 55.95
CA PRO A 62 22.57 -19.23 56.63
C PRO A 62 21.67 -18.50 55.65
N VAL A 63 20.38 -18.35 56.01
CA VAL A 63 19.43 -17.49 55.29
C VAL A 63 19.94 -16.06 55.46
N ASP A 64 20.34 -15.43 54.35
CA ASP A 64 20.74 -14.02 54.28
C ASP A 64 19.52 -13.19 54.77
N PRO A 65 19.69 -12.27 55.75
CA PRO A 65 18.57 -11.52 56.33
C PRO A 65 17.86 -10.54 55.38
N GLY A 66 18.27 -10.45 54.11
CA GLY A 66 17.75 -9.54 53.12
C GLY A 66 17.98 -8.07 53.48
N PHE A 67 17.56 -7.17 52.56
CA PHE A 67 17.63 -5.73 52.80
C PHE A 67 16.53 -5.27 53.77
N ALA A 68 16.89 -4.56 54.84
CA ALA A 68 15.92 -3.98 55.77
C ALA A 68 15.23 -2.74 55.11
N PRO A 69 13.94 -2.47 55.42
CA PRO A 69 13.28 -1.25 55.00
C PRO A 69 14.09 0.00 55.43
N GLY A 70 14.23 0.97 54.49
CA GLY A 70 15.02 2.17 54.67
C GLY A 70 16.49 2.05 54.23
N THR A 71 17.02 0.85 53.97
CA THR A 71 18.35 0.68 53.42
C THR A 71 18.50 1.34 52.08
N VAL A 72 19.56 2.11 51.85
CA VAL A 72 19.88 2.70 50.54
C VAL A 72 20.90 1.82 49.85
N PHE A 73 20.46 1.18 48.76
CA PHE A 73 21.30 0.30 47.94
C PHE A 73 21.84 1.06 46.73
N ALA A 74 23.11 0.87 46.39
CA ALA A 74 23.82 1.50 45.28
C ALA A 74 23.75 3.05 45.29
N ASP A 75 23.69 3.69 46.45
CA ASP A 75 23.53 5.16 46.66
C ASP A 75 22.38 5.77 45.86
N ARG A 76 21.40 4.96 45.51
CA ARG A 76 20.30 5.36 44.64
C ARG A 76 18.93 4.82 45.03
N TYR A 77 18.84 3.58 45.47
CA TYR A 77 17.58 2.90 45.69
C TYR A 77 17.27 2.71 47.15
N ARG A 78 16.31 3.44 47.68
CA ARG A 78 15.86 3.25 49.07
C ARG A 78 14.87 2.10 49.10
N ILE A 79 15.22 1.04 49.76
CA ILE A 79 14.37 -0.16 49.91
C ILE A 79 13.15 0.21 50.79
N VAL A 80 11.95 -0.06 50.28
CA VAL A 80 10.69 0.19 51.03
C VAL A 80 10.19 -1.10 51.68
N THR A 81 10.04 -2.16 50.90
CA THR A 81 9.55 -3.45 51.40
C THR A 81 9.94 -4.56 50.44
N ARG A 82 9.99 -5.77 50.95
CA ARG A 82 10.20 -6.97 50.12
C ARG A 82 8.84 -7.42 49.53
N LEU A 83 8.78 -7.49 48.20
CA LEU A 83 7.57 -7.90 47.46
C LEU A 83 7.45 -9.40 47.28
N GLY A 84 8.60 -10.13 47.18
CA GLY A 84 8.59 -11.57 46.99
C GLY A 84 9.99 -12.22 47.04
N VAL A 85 10.00 -13.55 47.30
CA VAL A 85 11.17 -14.41 47.23
C VAL A 85 10.83 -15.62 46.37
N GLY A 86 11.65 -15.97 45.38
CA GLY A 86 11.47 -17.12 44.51
C GLY A 86 12.77 -17.78 44.13
N GLY A 87 12.72 -18.88 43.39
CA GLY A 87 13.91 -19.62 42.97
C GLY A 87 14.92 -18.81 42.11
N MET A 88 14.48 -17.69 41.50
CA MET A 88 15.32 -16.80 40.68
C MET A 88 15.89 -15.60 41.44
N GLY A 89 15.51 -15.43 42.73
CA GLY A 89 15.98 -14.32 43.54
C GLY A 89 14.91 -13.62 44.34
N GLU A 90 15.19 -12.40 44.76
CA GLU A 90 14.34 -11.59 45.61
C GLU A 90 13.91 -10.33 44.92
N VAL A 91 12.63 -9.91 45.12
CA VAL A 91 12.06 -8.67 44.53
C VAL A 91 11.72 -7.72 45.67
N TYR A 92 12.22 -6.48 45.58
CA TYR A 92 11.95 -5.40 46.51
C TYR A 92 11.24 -4.22 45.83
N GLN A 93 10.37 -3.57 46.57
CA GLN A 93 9.94 -2.21 46.24
C GLN A 93 11.02 -1.24 46.71
N ALA A 94 11.41 -0.32 45.85
CA ALA A 94 12.36 0.72 46.21
C ALA A 94 11.99 2.08 45.59
N ASP A 95 12.37 3.16 46.26
CA ASP A 95 12.30 4.49 45.71
C ASP A 95 13.63 4.86 45.06
N ASP A 96 13.59 5.17 43.76
CA ASP A 96 14.73 5.71 43.02
C ASP A 96 14.93 7.17 43.41
N LEU A 97 15.91 7.46 44.26
CA LEU A 97 16.21 8.78 44.81
C LEU A 97 16.70 9.75 43.73
N LYS A 98 17.22 9.28 42.60
CA LYS A 98 17.68 10.11 41.49
C LYS A 98 16.55 10.51 40.53
N LEU A 99 15.56 9.62 40.31
CA LEU A 99 14.46 9.86 39.40
C LEU A 99 13.16 10.24 40.11
N GLY A 100 13.10 10.11 41.44
CA GLY A 100 11.90 10.44 42.24
C GLY A 100 10.70 9.53 41.96
N GLN A 101 10.93 8.28 41.57
CA GLN A 101 9.89 7.31 41.27
C GLN A 101 10.09 5.99 42.01
N THR A 102 8.96 5.31 42.29
CA THR A 102 9.01 3.97 42.90
C THR A 102 9.22 2.91 41.83
N VAL A 103 10.14 2.00 42.03
CA VAL A 103 10.51 0.90 41.12
C VAL A 103 10.47 -0.45 41.83
N ALA A 104 10.42 -1.54 41.08
CA ALA A 104 10.69 -2.87 41.57
C ALA A 104 12.15 -3.23 41.26
N LEU A 105 12.88 -3.68 42.28
CA LEU A 105 14.27 -4.19 42.21
C LEU A 105 14.24 -5.70 42.33
N LYS A 106 14.68 -6.41 41.29
CA LYS A 106 14.80 -7.88 41.31
C LYS A 106 16.27 -8.24 41.36
N PHE A 107 16.70 -8.86 42.44
CA PHE A 107 18.06 -9.38 42.65
C PHE A 107 18.18 -10.80 42.15
N LEU A 108 19.26 -11.13 41.46
CA LEU A 108 19.55 -12.49 41.07
C LEU A 108 19.84 -13.34 42.32
N ALA A 109 19.51 -14.63 42.24
CA ALA A 109 19.94 -15.61 43.22
C ALA A 109 21.47 -15.78 43.17
N ARG A 110 22.14 -15.91 44.33
CA ARG A 110 23.59 -15.99 44.43
C ARG A 110 24.20 -17.14 43.63
N ASP A 111 23.51 -18.26 43.55
CA ASP A 111 23.95 -19.43 42.79
C ASP A 111 24.01 -19.13 41.27
N LEU A 112 23.13 -18.27 40.77
CA LEU A 112 23.13 -17.82 39.38
C LEU A 112 24.24 -16.78 39.12
N GLU A 113 24.54 -15.94 40.09
CA GLU A 113 25.63 -14.94 40.01
C GLU A 113 27.01 -15.61 39.95
N ALA A 114 27.17 -16.79 40.52
CA ALA A 114 28.42 -17.53 40.54
C ALA A 114 28.82 -18.13 39.17
N ASN A 115 27.91 -18.19 38.20
CA ASN A 115 28.15 -18.75 36.87
C ASN A 115 28.22 -17.65 35.77
N PRO A 116 29.45 -17.37 35.23
CA PRO A 116 29.65 -16.30 34.24
C PRO A 116 28.83 -16.46 32.98
N ARG A 117 28.62 -17.70 32.52
CA ARG A 117 27.83 -17.99 31.31
C ARG A 117 26.34 -17.66 31.49
N LEU A 118 25.79 -18.01 32.67
CA LEU A 118 24.39 -17.68 32.99
C LEU A 118 24.22 -16.16 33.16
N LEU A 119 25.21 -15.48 33.68
CA LEU A 119 25.20 -14.04 33.82
C LEU A 119 25.20 -13.31 32.45
N GLU A 120 26.01 -13.77 31.50
CA GLU A 120 26.00 -13.26 30.12
C GLU A 120 24.66 -13.49 29.44
N LEU A 121 24.06 -14.67 29.61
CA LEU A 121 22.76 -15.01 29.10
C LEU A 121 21.67 -14.10 29.69
N PHE A 122 21.72 -13.88 31.02
CA PHE A 122 20.82 -12.96 31.71
C PHE A 122 20.94 -11.53 31.15
N ARG A 123 22.14 -11.02 30.98
CA ARG A 123 22.39 -9.68 30.42
C ARG A 123 21.86 -9.56 29.00
N SER A 124 22.01 -10.62 28.20
CA SER A 124 21.46 -10.69 26.82
C SER A 124 19.94 -10.66 26.79
N GLU A 125 19.26 -11.48 27.58
CA GLU A 125 17.80 -11.57 27.64
C GLU A 125 17.18 -10.29 28.21
N VAL A 126 17.77 -9.67 29.22
CA VAL A 126 17.32 -8.40 29.77
C VAL A 126 17.44 -7.27 28.74
N ARG A 127 18.52 -7.26 27.92
CA ARG A 127 18.63 -6.28 26.81
C ARG A 127 17.50 -6.41 25.82
N LEU A 128 17.14 -7.62 25.43
CA LEU A 128 16.03 -7.88 24.52
C LEU A 128 14.70 -7.51 25.16
N ALA A 129 14.46 -7.90 26.41
CA ALA A 129 13.23 -7.57 27.13
C ALA A 129 13.02 -6.06 27.30
N ARG A 130 14.10 -5.28 27.42
CA ARG A 130 14.07 -3.80 27.50
C ARG A 130 13.55 -3.13 26.23
N GLU A 131 13.71 -3.78 25.06
CA GLU A 131 13.21 -3.25 23.78
C GLU A 131 11.69 -3.36 23.65
N VAL A 132 11.06 -4.24 24.45
CA VAL A 132 9.60 -4.42 24.44
C VAL A 132 8.96 -3.28 25.21
N THR A 133 8.23 -2.42 24.51
CA THR A 133 7.47 -1.33 25.12
C THR A 133 5.99 -1.48 24.76
N HIS A 134 5.20 -1.98 25.71
CA HIS A 134 3.77 -2.22 25.52
C HIS A 134 3.01 -2.04 26.83
N PRO A 135 1.78 -1.48 26.88
CA PRO A 135 1.02 -1.27 28.11
C PRO A 135 0.70 -2.56 28.87
N ASN A 136 0.66 -3.70 28.21
CA ASN A 136 0.44 -4.99 28.86
C ASN A 136 1.73 -5.79 29.14
N VAL A 137 2.90 -5.15 29.04
CA VAL A 137 4.20 -5.71 29.38
C VAL A 137 4.83 -4.83 30.46
N CYS A 138 5.30 -5.43 31.55
CA CYS A 138 6.04 -4.72 32.60
C CYS A 138 7.35 -4.20 32.03
N ARG A 139 7.56 -2.91 32.12
CA ARG A 139 8.72 -2.27 31.52
C ARG A 139 9.97 -2.53 32.34
N VAL A 140 10.99 -3.08 31.71
CA VAL A 140 12.34 -3.19 32.26
C VAL A 140 13.06 -1.85 32.04
N HIS A 141 13.61 -1.25 33.09
CA HIS A 141 14.28 0.03 33.02
C HIS A 141 15.79 -0.14 32.79
N ASP A 142 16.45 -0.88 33.69
CA ASP A 142 17.89 -1.04 33.64
C ASP A 142 18.39 -2.31 34.34
N ILE A 143 19.61 -2.70 34.04
CA ILE A 143 20.36 -3.75 34.74
C ILE A 143 21.58 -3.11 35.37
N GLY A 144 21.85 -3.47 36.60
CA GLY A 144 22.99 -2.94 37.36
C GLY A 144 23.71 -4.02 38.15
N GLU A 145 24.91 -3.63 38.60
CA GLU A 145 25.72 -4.38 39.54
C GLU A 145 26.20 -3.41 40.61
N ALA A 146 25.91 -3.71 41.85
CA ALA A 146 26.40 -2.93 43.00
C ALA A 146 26.53 -3.83 44.22
N GLU A 147 27.51 -3.55 45.07
CA GLU A 147 27.78 -4.32 46.29
C GLU A 147 27.93 -5.84 46.06
N GLY A 148 28.47 -6.20 44.85
CA GLY A 148 28.62 -7.59 44.43
C GLY A 148 27.32 -8.35 44.14
N ARG A 149 26.18 -7.61 43.96
CA ARG A 149 24.87 -8.16 43.60
C ARG A 149 24.42 -7.66 42.23
N HIS A 150 23.95 -8.55 41.40
CA HIS A 150 23.31 -8.22 40.15
C HIS A 150 21.80 -8.01 40.33
N PHE A 151 21.32 -6.91 39.78
CA PHE A 151 19.90 -6.58 39.89
C PHE A 151 19.36 -5.99 38.59
N LEU A 152 18.06 -6.11 38.40
CA LEU A 152 17.35 -5.39 37.38
C LEU A 152 16.30 -4.47 38.00
N THR A 153 16.10 -3.31 37.38
CA THR A 153 15.05 -2.36 37.76
C THR A 153 13.92 -2.44 36.76
N MET A 154 12.69 -2.45 37.25
CA MET A 154 11.50 -2.52 36.42
C MET A 154 10.37 -1.68 36.99
N GLU A 155 9.35 -1.44 36.15
CA GLU A 155 8.13 -0.78 36.55
C GLU A 155 7.49 -1.49 37.75
N ARG A 156 7.15 -0.71 38.79
CA ARG A 156 6.31 -1.25 39.86
C ARG A 156 4.88 -1.29 39.40
N VAL A 157 4.27 -2.47 39.37
CA VAL A 157 2.85 -2.65 39.13
C VAL A 157 2.11 -2.61 40.47
N ASP A 158 1.18 -1.66 40.62
CA ASP A 158 0.35 -1.55 41.80
C ASP A 158 -0.90 -2.43 41.64
N GLY A 159 -0.81 -3.66 42.08
CA GLY A 159 -1.82 -4.66 41.85
C GLY A 159 -1.48 -6.03 42.45
N GLU A 160 -2.26 -7.05 42.08
CA GLU A 160 -2.19 -8.43 42.53
C GLU A 160 -1.82 -9.35 41.36
N ASP A 161 -1.05 -10.40 41.57
CA ASP A 161 -0.85 -11.42 40.54
C ASP A 161 -2.10 -12.25 40.27
N LEU A 162 -2.27 -12.67 39.00
CA LEU A 162 -3.43 -13.41 38.55
C LEU A 162 -3.63 -14.75 39.30
N GLY A 163 -2.52 -15.42 39.69
CA GLY A 163 -2.60 -16.68 40.45
C GLY A 163 -3.14 -16.48 41.86
N SER A 164 -2.74 -15.41 42.55
CA SER A 164 -3.28 -15.03 43.86
C SER A 164 -4.75 -14.62 43.75
N LEU A 165 -5.10 -13.86 42.72
CA LEU A 165 -6.48 -13.47 42.44
C LEU A 165 -7.36 -14.69 42.19
N LEU A 166 -6.97 -15.63 41.32
CA LEU A 166 -7.73 -16.85 40.99
C LEU A 166 -7.91 -17.77 42.24
N LYS A 167 -6.88 -17.89 43.07
CA LYS A 167 -7.01 -18.62 44.33
C LYS A 167 -8.04 -18.02 45.29
N ARG A 168 -8.19 -16.70 45.28
CA ARG A 168 -9.09 -15.97 46.15
C ARG A 168 -10.53 -15.97 45.66
N ILE A 169 -10.77 -15.83 44.36
CA ILE A 169 -12.13 -15.66 43.78
C ILE A 169 -12.62 -16.89 43.01
N GLY A 170 -11.75 -17.87 42.77
CA GLY A 170 -12.01 -19.05 41.96
C GLY A 170 -11.83 -18.77 40.48
N ARG A 171 -12.78 -18.16 39.80
CA ARG A 171 -12.73 -17.80 38.37
C ARG A 171 -13.10 -16.34 38.14
N LEU A 172 -12.64 -15.78 37.02
CA LEU A 172 -13.07 -14.46 36.58
C LEU A 172 -14.46 -14.51 35.92
N PRO A 173 -15.30 -13.48 36.09
CA PRO A 173 -16.52 -13.32 35.31
C PRO A 173 -16.21 -13.32 33.80
N GLY A 174 -17.07 -13.90 32.97
CA GLY A 174 -16.81 -14.14 31.54
C GLY A 174 -16.31 -12.95 30.76
N GLU A 175 -16.93 -11.76 30.91
CA GLU A 175 -16.46 -10.55 30.24
C GLU A 175 -15.08 -10.09 30.75
N LYS A 176 -14.83 -10.22 32.07
CA LYS A 176 -13.50 -9.86 32.64
C LYS A 176 -12.43 -10.86 32.23
N ALA A 177 -12.76 -12.17 32.21
CA ALA A 177 -11.88 -13.21 31.69
C ALA A 177 -11.49 -12.90 30.22
N LEU A 178 -12.47 -12.51 29.41
CA LEU A 178 -12.25 -12.17 28.01
C LEU A 178 -11.39 -10.89 27.85
N GLN A 179 -11.61 -9.88 28.69
CA GLN A 179 -10.79 -8.68 28.73
C GLN A 179 -9.32 -9.00 29.09
N VAL A 180 -9.11 -9.84 30.13
CA VAL A 180 -7.77 -10.30 30.54
C VAL A 180 -7.12 -11.11 29.42
N ALA A 181 -7.84 -12.05 28.80
CA ALA A 181 -7.35 -12.86 27.69
C ALA A 181 -6.85 -12.00 26.51
N ARG A 182 -7.59 -10.96 26.15
CA ARG A 182 -7.22 -10.04 25.07
C ARG A 182 -5.97 -9.24 25.40
N GLN A 183 -5.86 -8.73 26.62
CA GLN A 183 -4.70 -7.98 27.07
C GLN A 183 -3.44 -8.85 27.14
N LEU A 184 -3.57 -10.13 27.59
CA LEU A 184 -2.50 -11.11 27.55
C LEU A 184 -2.02 -11.35 26.12
N CYS A 185 -2.95 -11.58 25.22
CA CYS A 185 -2.61 -11.75 23.80
C CYS A 185 -1.90 -10.51 23.23
N ALA A 186 -2.34 -9.30 23.56
CA ALA A 186 -1.73 -8.07 23.06
C ALA A 186 -0.29 -7.90 23.58
N GLY A 187 -0.05 -8.11 24.88
CA GLY A 187 1.28 -8.02 25.48
C GLY A 187 2.24 -9.08 24.96
N LEU A 188 1.78 -10.33 24.87
CA LEU A 188 2.61 -11.44 24.39
C LEU A 188 2.93 -11.31 22.89
N ALA A 189 1.97 -10.85 22.08
CA ALA A 189 2.20 -10.57 20.65
C ALA A 189 3.26 -9.48 20.46
N ALA A 190 3.20 -8.39 21.25
CA ALA A 190 4.19 -7.32 21.19
C ALA A 190 5.60 -7.79 21.53
N ALA A 191 5.76 -8.73 22.47
CA ALA A 191 7.05 -9.34 22.79
C ALA A 191 7.56 -10.21 21.63
N HIS A 192 6.69 -11.08 21.09
CA HIS A 192 7.03 -11.95 19.96
C HIS A 192 7.42 -11.16 18.69
N ASP A 193 6.81 -10.01 18.44
CA ASP A 193 7.15 -9.12 17.31
C ASP A 193 8.59 -8.56 17.43
N GLN A 194 9.13 -8.47 18.64
CA GLN A 194 10.52 -8.08 18.91
C GLN A 194 11.46 -9.30 19.01
N GLY A 195 10.95 -10.50 18.77
CA GLY A 195 11.72 -11.74 18.86
C GLY A 195 11.92 -12.24 20.31
N VAL A 196 11.19 -11.69 21.30
CA VAL A 196 11.29 -12.06 22.71
C VAL A 196 10.24 -13.10 23.05
N LEU A 197 10.68 -14.27 23.50
CA LEU A 197 9.81 -15.34 24.02
C LEU A 197 9.69 -15.24 25.54
N HIS A 198 8.51 -15.56 26.09
CA HIS A 198 8.30 -15.51 27.54
C HIS A 198 8.91 -16.73 28.25
N ARG A 199 8.70 -17.91 27.73
CA ARG A 199 9.21 -19.22 28.18
C ARG A 199 8.71 -19.73 29.55
N ASP A 200 8.20 -18.86 30.43
CA ASP A 200 7.62 -19.20 31.75
C ASP A 200 6.29 -18.46 31.99
N LEU A 201 5.41 -18.46 30.99
CA LEU A 201 4.10 -17.82 31.14
C LEU A 201 3.19 -18.62 32.07
N LYS A 202 2.83 -17.99 33.20
CA LYS A 202 1.95 -18.56 34.23
C LYS A 202 1.19 -17.45 34.96
N PRO A 203 0.11 -17.76 35.67
CA PRO A 203 -0.68 -16.74 36.38
C PRO A 203 0.10 -15.90 37.39
N ALA A 204 1.14 -16.44 38.02
CA ALA A 204 1.99 -15.71 38.94
C ALA A 204 2.88 -14.62 38.25
N ASN A 205 3.14 -14.75 36.96
CA ASN A 205 3.91 -13.77 36.15
C ASN A 205 2.99 -12.77 35.42
N ILE A 206 1.71 -12.71 35.80
CA ILE A 206 0.70 -11.84 35.22
C ILE A 206 0.11 -10.98 36.33
N MET A 207 0.40 -9.69 36.32
CA MET A 207 -0.11 -8.73 37.29
C MET A 207 -1.36 -8.04 36.77
N LEU A 208 -2.36 -7.84 37.65
CA LEU A 208 -3.51 -6.97 37.38
C LEU A 208 -3.42 -5.74 38.26
N ASP A 209 -3.38 -4.56 37.64
CA ASP A 209 -3.42 -3.31 38.38
C ASP A 209 -4.83 -3.00 38.92
N GLY A 210 -4.95 -2.02 39.81
CA GLY A 210 -6.24 -1.60 40.40
C GLY A 210 -7.28 -1.08 39.39
N ARG A 211 -6.89 -0.92 38.11
CA ARG A 211 -7.79 -0.55 36.99
C ARG A 211 -8.18 -1.73 36.11
N GLY A 212 -7.69 -2.94 36.43
CA GLY A 212 -7.91 -4.15 35.64
C GLY A 212 -7.03 -4.24 34.38
N THR A 213 -5.89 -3.50 34.34
CA THR A 213 -4.92 -3.60 33.26
C THR A 213 -3.95 -4.74 33.56
N VAL A 214 -3.76 -5.63 32.58
CA VAL A 214 -2.80 -6.73 32.67
C VAL A 214 -1.39 -6.24 32.37
N ARG A 215 -0.42 -6.68 33.19
CA ARG A 215 1.03 -6.52 32.98
C ARG A 215 1.70 -7.89 33.03
N ILE A 216 2.29 -8.30 31.94
CA ILE A 216 3.10 -9.52 31.88
C ILE A 216 4.51 -9.20 32.40
N THR A 217 4.99 -9.98 33.37
CA THR A 217 6.30 -9.79 34.02
C THR A 217 7.25 -10.94 33.67
N ASP A 218 8.53 -10.80 33.97
CA ASP A 218 9.53 -11.86 33.95
C ASP A 218 9.78 -12.53 32.58
N PHE A 219 9.80 -11.75 31.49
CA PHE A 219 10.16 -12.23 30.15
C PHE A 219 11.60 -12.77 30.11
N GLY A 220 11.79 -13.94 29.47
CA GLY A 220 13.10 -14.46 29.07
C GLY A 220 13.95 -15.08 30.19
N LEU A 221 13.59 -14.88 31.46
CA LEU A 221 14.41 -15.31 32.60
C LEU A 221 14.43 -16.82 32.83
N ALA A 222 13.57 -17.60 32.21
CA ALA A 222 13.48 -19.05 32.38
C ALA A 222 14.68 -19.84 31.85
N LEU A 223 15.46 -19.30 30.92
CA LEU A 223 16.70 -19.94 30.44
C LEU A 223 17.74 -20.15 31.56
N LEU A 224 17.75 -19.27 32.56
CA LEU A 224 18.66 -19.33 33.69
C LEU A 224 18.36 -20.51 34.62
N ALA A 225 17.10 -20.93 34.70
CA ALA A 225 16.67 -22.03 35.54
C ALA A 225 16.89 -23.40 34.88
N GLY A 226 16.90 -23.49 33.55
CA GLY A 226 17.01 -24.75 32.81
C GLY A 226 18.41 -25.34 32.75
N GLU A 227 19.49 -24.55 33.01
CA GLU A 227 20.86 -25.05 33.05
C GLU A 227 21.34 -25.44 34.47
N CYS A 228 20.64 -25.06 35.54
CA CYS A 228 21.09 -25.29 36.92
C CYS A 228 20.61 -26.58 37.62
N ASP A 229 19.54 -27.22 37.22
CA ASP A 229 19.13 -28.58 37.63
C ASP A 229 17.71 -28.83 37.05
N ARG A 230 17.53 -29.92 36.32
CA ARG A 230 16.24 -30.27 35.70
C ARG A 230 15.09 -30.50 36.69
N GLU A 231 15.39 -30.61 37.97
CA GLU A 231 14.39 -30.81 39.04
C GLU A 231 13.85 -29.50 39.65
N VAL A 232 14.51 -28.33 39.42
CA VAL A 232 14.18 -27.03 40.07
C VAL A 232 13.67 -25.99 39.12
N ALA A 233 13.79 -26.19 37.82
CA ALA A 233 13.55 -25.18 36.81
C ALA A 233 12.08 -25.06 36.37
N GLY A 234 11.37 -24.11 36.93
CA GLY A 234 10.05 -23.68 36.49
C GLY A 234 8.87 -24.45 37.09
N THR A 235 7.66 -23.88 37.00
CA THR A 235 6.45 -24.55 37.40
C THR A 235 5.99 -25.45 36.24
N PRO A 236 6.22 -26.77 36.28
CA PRO A 236 5.98 -27.67 35.13
C PRO A 236 4.54 -27.70 34.65
N ALA A 237 3.61 -27.14 35.44
CA ALA A 237 2.19 -27.09 35.15
C ALA A 237 1.79 -26.29 33.90
N TYR A 238 2.63 -25.37 33.42
CA TYR A 238 2.37 -24.52 32.25
C TYR A 238 3.36 -24.75 31.09
N MET A 239 4.25 -25.74 31.25
CA MET A 239 5.26 -26.06 30.25
C MET A 239 4.64 -26.79 29.06
N ALA A 240 5.05 -26.46 27.84
CA ALA A 240 4.60 -27.12 26.63
C ALA A 240 5.22 -28.54 26.49
N PRO A 241 4.51 -29.54 25.89
CA PRO A 241 4.97 -30.92 25.77
C PRO A 241 6.35 -31.04 25.11
N GLU A 242 6.63 -30.32 24.07
CA GLU A 242 7.91 -30.30 23.34
C GLU A 242 9.09 -29.86 24.21
N LEU A 243 8.84 -29.03 25.23
CA LEU A 243 9.89 -28.57 26.14
C LEU A 243 10.29 -29.66 27.15
N PHE A 244 9.38 -30.55 27.51
CA PHE A 244 9.71 -31.76 28.30
C PHE A 244 10.63 -32.72 27.54
N ASP A 245 10.55 -32.68 26.18
CA ASP A 245 11.40 -33.49 25.29
C ASP A 245 12.75 -32.78 24.95
N GLY A 246 13.02 -31.64 25.58
CA GLY A 246 14.27 -30.88 25.42
C GLY A 246 14.36 -30.08 24.12
N GLN A 247 13.25 -29.87 23.41
CA GLN A 247 13.22 -29.01 22.24
C GLN A 247 13.33 -27.52 22.63
N ALA A 248 13.84 -26.69 21.70
CA ALA A 248 13.95 -25.26 21.93
C ALA A 248 12.56 -24.59 22.01
N ALA A 249 12.42 -23.63 22.93
CA ALA A 249 11.22 -22.83 23.04
C ALA A 249 10.92 -22.03 21.76
N THR A 250 9.67 -21.94 21.39
CA THR A 250 9.19 -21.25 20.21
C THR A 250 7.97 -20.39 20.56
N VAL A 251 7.51 -19.54 19.62
CA VAL A 251 6.22 -18.83 19.73
C VAL A 251 5.07 -19.79 20.04
N ARG A 252 5.11 -21.02 19.52
CA ARG A 252 4.06 -22.02 19.73
C ARG A 252 4.10 -22.66 21.11
N SER A 253 5.27 -22.70 21.76
CA SER A 253 5.39 -23.12 23.16
C SER A 253 4.77 -22.09 24.11
N ASP A 254 4.98 -20.80 23.87
CA ASP A 254 4.33 -19.72 24.62
C ASP A 254 2.80 -19.71 24.38
N ILE A 255 2.33 -20.04 23.17
CA ILE A 255 0.90 -20.18 22.87
C ILE A 255 0.28 -21.34 23.65
N TYR A 256 0.99 -22.43 23.83
CA TYR A 256 0.53 -23.53 24.68
C TYR A 256 0.38 -23.10 26.14
N ALA A 257 1.39 -22.45 26.70
CA ALA A 257 1.35 -21.88 28.04
C ALA A 257 0.19 -20.86 28.20
N LEU A 258 -0.01 -19.99 27.19
CA LEU A 258 -1.16 -19.08 27.14
C LEU A 258 -2.48 -19.88 27.18
N GLY A 259 -2.60 -20.97 26.43
CA GLY A 259 -3.77 -21.84 26.45
C GLY A 259 -4.09 -22.39 27.86
N LEU A 260 -3.07 -22.81 28.60
CA LEU A 260 -3.21 -23.28 30.00
C LEU A 260 -3.63 -22.15 30.95
N VAL A 261 -3.06 -20.96 30.79
CA VAL A 261 -3.46 -19.78 31.57
C VAL A 261 -4.92 -19.41 31.27
N LEU A 262 -5.32 -19.39 29.99
CA LEU A 262 -6.70 -19.11 29.60
C LEU A 262 -7.66 -20.15 30.14
N TYR A 263 -7.30 -21.44 30.10
CA TYR A 263 -8.08 -22.49 30.69
C TYR A 263 -8.36 -22.18 32.18
N GLU A 264 -7.33 -21.85 32.97
CA GLU A 264 -7.46 -21.54 34.41
C GLU A 264 -8.25 -20.24 34.63
N VAL A 265 -8.08 -19.21 33.81
CA VAL A 265 -8.81 -17.93 33.90
C VAL A 265 -10.32 -18.12 33.70
N PHE A 266 -10.71 -18.94 32.72
CA PHE A 266 -12.14 -19.16 32.41
C PHE A 266 -12.81 -20.23 33.29
N THR A 267 -12.07 -21.25 33.74
CA THR A 267 -12.66 -22.35 34.51
C THR A 267 -12.41 -22.24 36.00
N GLY A 268 -11.38 -21.55 36.46
CA GLY A 268 -10.91 -21.52 37.84
C GLY A 268 -10.11 -22.78 38.25
N HIS A 269 -9.92 -23.70 37.34
CA HIS A 269 -9.19 -24.95 37.58
C HIS A 269 -7.97 -25.07 36.68
N ARG A 270 -6.93 -25.73 37.14
CA ARG A 270 -5.79 -26.08 36.30
C ARG A 270 -6.15 -27.19 35.33
N ALA A 271 -5.63 -27.12 34.11
CA ALA A 271 -5.85 -28.17 33.13
C ALA A 271 -5.18 -29.50 33.53
N PHE A 272 -4.02 -29.41 34.21
CA PHE A 272 -3.24 -30.55 34.71
C PHE A 272 -2.78 -30.27 36.13
N ASP A 273 -2.80 -31.29 37.01
CA ASP A 273 -2.45 -31.16 38.44
C ASP A 273 -1.47 -32.26 38.89
N GLY A 274 -0.33 -32.30 38.23
CA GLY A 274 0.81 -33.17 38.57
C GLY A 274 1.66 -32.59 39.70
N LYS A 275 2.10 -33.46 40.63
CA LYS A 275 2.91 -33.05 41.79
C LYS A 275 4.42 -33.03 41.49
N THR A 276 4.88 -33.77 40.50
CA THR A 276 6.28 -33.84 40.09
C THR A 276 6.42 -33.51 38.60
N TYR A 277 7.65 -33.23 38.18
CA TYR A 277 8.01 -33.01 36.76
C TYR A 277 7.60 -34.23 35.90
N LEU A 278 7.88 -35.44 36.36
CA LEU A 278 7.55 -36.66 35.64
C LEU A 278 6.04 -36.91 35.59
N ASP A 279 5.31 -36.62 36.67
CA ASP A 279 3.82 -36.74 36.70
C ASP A 279 3.21 -35.75 35.69
N MET A 280 3.71 -34.53 35.61
CA MET A 280 3.20 -33.52 34.72
C MET A 280 3.45 -33.89 33.25
N ARG A 281 4.69 -34.34 32.94
CA ARG A 281 5.04 -34.84 31.59
C ARG A 281 4.09 -35.99 31.17
N ARG A 282 3.87 -36.94 32.08
CA ARG A 282 2.98 -38.07 31.82
C ARG A 282 1.54 -37.61 31.61
N GLN A 283 1.02 -36.74 32.49
CA GLN A 283 -0.35 -36.23 32.35
C GLN A 283 -0.57 -35.50 31.04
N GLN A 284 0.38 -34.64 30.62
CA GLN A 284 0.24 -33.93 29.35
C GLN A 284 0.38 -34.85 28.13
N ALA A 285 1.19 -35.92 28.24
CA ALA A 285 1.34 -36.89 27.14
C ALA A 285 0.13 -37.79 26.97
N GLU A 286 -0.40 -38.33 28.12
CA GLU A 286 -1.42 -39.38 28.13
C GLU A 286 -2.84 -38.84 28.27
N ASN A 287 -3.08 -37.77 29.03
CA ASN A 287 -4.39 -37.26 29.34
C ASN A 287 -4.83 -36.10 28.45
N THR A 288 -6.14 -35.98 28.26
CA THR A 288 -6.80 -34.81 27.72
C THR A 288 -7.50 -34.09 28.86
N PRO A 289 -7.32 -32.80 29.11
CA PRO A 289 -7.99 -32.08 30.16
C PRO A 289 -9.50 -32.06 29.94
N SER A 290 -10.28 -31.91 31.00
CA SER A 290 -11.74 -31.74 30.91
C SER A 290 -12.05 -30.55 29.98
N THR A 291 -13.09 -30.69 29.15
CA THR A 291 -13.50 -29.56 28.29
C THR A 291 -13.93 -28.39 29.17
N PRO A 292 -13.54 -27.15 28.85
CA PRO A 292 -13.95 -25.99 29.64
C PRO A 292 -15.46 -25.86 29.83
N SER A 293 -16.27 -26.29 28.87
CA SER A 293 -17.74 -26.30 28.92
C SER A 293 -18.29 -27.31 29.93
N ALA A 294 -17.57 -28.39 30.22
CA ALA A 294 -17.95 -29.34 31.26
C ALA A 294 -17.85 -28.74 32.66
N LEU A 295 -16.96 -27.80 32.90
CA LEU A 295 -16.77 -27.07 34.14
C LEU A 295 -17.61 -25.78 34.20
N VAL A 296 -17.85 -25.14 33.05
CA VAL A 296 -18.58 -23.89 32.91
C VAL A 296 -19.57 -24.01 31.75
N PRO A 297 -20.84 -24.46 32.03
CA PRO A 297 -21.81 -24.72 30.96
C PRO A 297 -22.15 -23.54 30.06
N ASP A 298 -22.06 -22.31 30.57
CA ASP A 298 -22.38 -21.08 29.84
C ASP A 298 -21.15 -20.46 29.10
N LEU A 299 -20.06 -21.23 28.98
CA LEU A 299 -18.87 -20.73 28.27
C LEU A 299 -19.13 -20.63 26.77
N ASP A 300 -18.73 -19.48 26.17
CA ASP A 300 -18.81 -19.31 24.71
C ASP A 300 -18.03 -20.43 24.01
N PRO A 301 -18.65 -21.17 23.08
CA PRO A 301 -17.99 -22.23 22.32
C PRO A 301 -16.75 -21.75 21.52
N ALA A 302 -16.66 -20.46 21.19
CA ALA A 302 -15.47 -19.90 20.53
C ALA A 302 -14.28 -19.85 21.49
N VAL A 303 -14.48 -19.51 22.77
CA VAL A 303 -13.42 -19.52 23.78
C VAL A 303 -12.88 -20.94 23.96
N GLU A 304 -13.76 -21.91 24.08
CA GLU A 304 -13.39 -23.33 24.22
C GLU A 304 -12.54 -23.82 23.04
N ARG A 305 -12.98 -23.53 21.81
CA ARG A 305 -12.22 -23.87 20.60
C ARG A 305 -10.83 -23.20 20.56
N VAL A 306 -10.72 -21.97 21.04
CA VAL A 306 -9.44 -21.24 21.09
C VAL A 306 -8.51 -21.89 22.09
N ILE A 307 -9.00 -22.18 23.31
CA ILE A 307 -8.22 -22.84 24.36
C ILE A 307 -7.77 -24.23 23.90
N ALA A 308 -8.68 -25.06 23.38
CA ALA A 308 -8.37 -26.39 22.89
C ALA A 308 -7.28 -26.37 21.80
N ARG A 309 -7.35 -25.42 20.85
CA ARG A 309 -6.36 -25.29 19.79
C ARG A 309 -5.01 -24.75 20.29
N CYS A 310 -4.99 -23.87 21.29
CA CYS A 310 -3.73 -23.44 21.91
C CYS A 310 -3.04 -24.61 22.59
N MET A 311 -3.80 -25.50 23.23
CA MET A 311 -3.35 -26.65 24.00
C MET A 311 -3.16 -27.92 23.14
N ASP A 312 -3.16 -27.83 21.81
CA ASP A 312 -2.88 -28.98 20.94
C ASP A 312 -1.49 -29.56 21.23
N LYS A 313 -1.38 -30.87 21.28
CA LYS A 313 -0.11 -31.56 21.58
C LYS A 313 0.90 -31.35 20.48
N ASP A 314 0.46 -31.30 19.19
CA ASP A 314 1.29 -30.99 18.06
C ASP A 314 1.44 -29.46 17.89
N PRO A 315 2.65 -28.90 18.06
CA PRO A 315 2.87 -27.47 17.86
C PRO A 315 2.44 -26.98 16.46
N ALA A 316 2.43 -27.84 15.42
CA ALA A 316 2.04 -27.47 14.08
C ALA A 316 0.55 -27.16 13.94
N LEU A 317 -0.30 -27.76 14.79
CA LEU A 317 -1.76 -27.57 14.79
C LEU A 317 -2.20 -26.35 15.61
N ARG A 318 -1.35 -25.84 16.51
CA ARG A 318 -1.62 -24.60 17.26
C ARG A 318 -1.68 -23.40 16.33
N GLN A 319 -2.22 -22.28 16.80
CA GLN A 319 -2.15 -21.01 16.08
C GLN A 319 -0.70 -20.63 15.79
N ALA A 320 -0.44 -20.05 14.61
CA ALA A 320 0.90 -19.69 14.20
C ALA A 320 1.44 -18.43 14.91
N SER A 321 0.55 -17.63 15.51
CA SER A 321 0.89 -16.42 16.26
C SER A 321 -0.16 -16.12 17.32
N VAL A 322 0.23 -15.38 18.35
CA VAL A 322 -0.69 -14.92 19.41
C VAL A 322 -1.77 -13.99 18.86
N ALA A 323 -1.47 -13.24 17.78
CA ALA A 323 -2.45 -12.41 17.09
C ALA A 323 -3.60 -13.25 16.50
N GLN A 324 -3.33 -14.49 16.04
CA GLN A 324 -4.38 -15.42 15.61
C GLN A 324 -5.20 -15.96 16.78
N VAL A 325 -4.59 -16.13 17.95
CA VAL A 325 -5.33 -16.49 19.19
C VAL A 325 -6.30 -15.36 19.55
N ALA A 326 -5.82 -14.13 19.62
CA ALA A 326 -6.62 -12.95 19.91
C ALA A 326 -7.78 -12.75 18.92
N ALA A 327 -7.53 -12.97 17.63
CA ALA A 327 -8.56 -12.84 16.59
C ALA A 327 -9.67 -13.90 16.68
N ALA A 328 -9.35 -15.05 17.24
CA ALA A 328 -10.30 -16.15 17.40
C ALA A 328 -11.17 -16.04 18.66
N LEU A 329 -10.83 -15.18 19.63
CA LEU A 329 -11.62 -14.93 20.84
C LEU A 329 -12.89 -14.13 20.52
N PRO A 330 -14.03 -14.40 21.20
CA PRO A 330 -15.30 -13.70 20.98
C PRO A 330 -15.18 -12.19 21.08
N GLY A 331 -15.74 -11.46 20.13
CA GLY A 331 -15.73 -9.98 20.09
C GLY A 331 -14.34 -9.36 20.08
N GLY A 332 -13.32 -10.16 19.85
CA GLY A 332 -11.93 -9.73 19.83
C GLY A 332 -11.49 -9.44 18.42
N ASP A 333 -11.64 -8.20 17.98
CA ASP A 333 -10.76 -7.65 16.98
C ASP A 333 -9.52 -7.11 17.72
N PRO A 334 -8.35 -7.81 17.62
CA PRO A 334 -7.11 -7.36 18.28
C PRO A 334 -6.69 -5.97 17.78
N LEU A 335 -7.15 -5.61 16.59
CA LEU A 335 -6.93 -4.32 15.99
C LEU A 335 -7.69 -3.24 16.77
N VAL A 336 -8.94 -3.50 17.15
CA VAL A 336 -9.74 -2.58 17.96
C VAL A 336 -9.14 -2.43 19.36
N ALA A 337 -8.64 -3.50 19.95
CA ALA A 337 -7.97 -3.46 21.25
C ALA A 337 -6.69 -2.62 21.23
N ALA A 338 -5.82 -2.81 20.23
CA ALA A 338 -4.59 -2.03 20.07
C ALA A 338 -4.89 -0.54 19.81
N LEU A 339 -5.93 -0.26 19.02
CA LEU A 339 -6.36 1.12 18.74
C LEU A 339 -6.95 1.80 19.99
N ALA A 340 -7.73 1.09 20.79
CA ALA A 340 -8.27 1.58 22.05
C ALA A 340 -7.17 1.87 23.08
N ALA A 341 -6.09 1.08 23.07
CA ALA A 341 -4.88 1.33 23.87
C ALA A 341 -4.04 2.52 23.36
N GLY A 342 -4.41 3.12 22.22
CA GLY A 342 -3.67 4.24 21.62
C GLY A 342 -2.37 3.82 20.93
N GLU A 343 -2.20 2.54 20.64
CA GLU A 343 -1.01 1.97 20.02
C GLU A 343 -1.03 2.06 18.49
N THR A 344 0.14 1.91 17.89
CA THR A 344 0.23 1.69 16.44
C THR A 344 0.26 0.17 16.22
N PRO A 345 -0.82 -0.44 15.66
CA PRO A 345 -0.87 -1.89 15.45
C PRO A 345 0.31 -2.35 14.58
N SER A 346 0.80 -3.58 14.77
CA SER A 346 1.82 -4.11 13.84
C SER A 346 1.23 -4.42 12.46
N PRO A 347 2.03 -4.45 11.38
CA PRO A 347 1.56 -4.86 10.06
C PRO A 347 0.93 -6.26 10.06
N GLU A 348 1.48 -7.18 10.85
CA GLU A 348 1.00 -8.55 11.03
C GLU A 348 -0.38 -8.56 11.70
N LEU A 349 -0.57 -7.72 12.71
CA LEU A 349 -1.84 -7.56 13.41
C LEU A 349 -2.93 -7.06 12.46
N VAL A 350 -2.61 -6.03 11.67
CA VAL A 350 -3.53 -5.51 10.64
C VAL A 350 -3.83 -6.58 9.58
N ALA A 351 -2.82 -7.34 9.15
CA ALA A 351 -3.02 -8.44 8.20
C ALA A 351 -3.84 -9.61 8.78
N ALA A 352 -3.83 -9.80 10.11
CA ALA A 352 -4.62 -10.82 10.80
C ALA A 352 -6.06 -10.39 11.07
N ALA A 353 -6.31 -9.08 11.15
CA ALA A 353 -7.61 -8.50 11.47
C ALA A 353 -8.61 -8.60 10.31
N GLY A 354 -9.90 -8.44 10.63
CA GLY A 354 -10.99 -8.38 9.67
C GLY A 354 -11.57 -9.74 9.28
N GLU A 355 -12.69 -9.70 8.58
CA GLU A 355 -13.44 -10.86 8.12
C GLU A 355 -12.65 -11.75 7.14
N THR A 356 -13.10 -12.96 6.94
CA THR A 356 -12.51 -13.94 5.99
C THR A 356 -12.55 -13.45 4.53
N GLY A 357 -13.39 -12.47 4.21
CA GLY A 357 -13.46 -11.86 2.88
C GLY A 357 -14.05 -12.77 1.78
N THR A 358 -14.54 -13.95 2.14
CA THR A 358 -15.14 -14.87 1.15
C THR A 358 -16.43 -14.29 0.56
N ILE A 359 -16.58 -14.42 -0.76
CA ILE A 359 -17.79 -14.00 -1.47
C ILE A 359 -18.63 -15.24 -1.81
N ARG A 360 -19.97 -15.13 -1.68
CA ARG A 360 -20.88 -16.19 -2.13
C ARG A 360 -20.72 -16.42 -3.64
N PRO A 361 -20.74 -17.67 -4.14
CA PRO A 361 -20.52 -17.98 -5.55
C PRO A 361 -21.41 -17.19 -6.50
N ARG A 362 -22.71 -17.04 -6.18
CA ARG A 362 -23.66 -16.25 -6.97
C ARG A 362 -23.19 -14.78 -7.15
N LYS A 363 -22.71 -14.14 -6.09
CA LYS A 363 -22.20 -12.75 -6.18
C LYS A 363 -20.92 -12.66 -6.99
N ALA A 364 -20.03 -13.66 -6.89
CA ALA A 364 -18.80 -13.71 -7.66
C ALA A 364 -19.08 -13.88 -9.17
N TRP A 365 -20.04 -14.71 -9.55
CA TRP A 365 -20.49 -14.87 -10.95
C TRP A 365 -21.13 -13.60 -11.51
N ILE A 366 -21.97 -12.91 -10.71
CA ILE A 366 -22.54 -11.61 -11.09
C ILE A 366 -21.43 -10.59 -11.34
N ALA A 367 -20.40 -10.56 -10.49
CA ALA A 367 -19.24 -9.68 -10.68
C ALA A 367 -18.50 -9.98 -11.97
N LEU A 368 -18.24 -11.26 -12.26
CA LEU A 368 -17.55 -11.68 -13.50
C LEU A 368 -18.39 -11.36 -14.76
N ALA A 369 -19.69 -11.59 -14.72
CA ALA A 369 -20.61 -11.22 -15.80
C ALA A 369 -20.63 -9.70 -16.01
N GLY A 370 -20.65 -8.91 -14.93
CA GLY A 370 -20.55 -7.45 -14.98
C GLY A 370 -19.25 -6.96 -15.63
N ILE A 371 -18.10 -7.58 -15.30
CA ILE A 371 -16.81 -7.29 -15.93
C ILE A 371 -16.86 -7.57 -17.44
N ALA A 372 -17.39 -8.75 -17.84
CA ALA A 372 -17.52 -9.10 -19.25
C ALA A 372 -18.42 -8.11 -20.00
N LEU A 373 -19.56 -7.76 -19.42
CA LEU A 373 -20.48 -6.79 -19.99
C LEU A 373 -19.85 -5.40 -20.14
N ALA A 374 -19.11 -4.96 -19.11
CA ALA A 374 -18.42 -3.66 -19.14
C ALA A 374 -17.32 -3.62 -20.22
N LEU A 375 -16.57 -4.71 -20.42
CA LEU A 375 -15.58 -4.81 -21.49
C LEU A 375 -16.23 -4.72 -22.87
N VAL A 376 -17.36 -5.42 -23.08
CA VAL A 376 -18.12 -5.35 -24.34
C VAL A 376 -18.65 -3.94 -24.57
N ALA A 377 -19.25 -3.32 -23.54
CA ALA A 377 -19.78 -1.97 -23.65
C ALA A 377 -18.69 -0.94 -23.96
N ALA A 378 -17.54 -1.04 -23.29
CA ALA A 378 -16.38 -0.16 -23.54
C ALA A 378 -15.87 -0.34 -24.97
N ALA A 379 -15.77 -1.57 -25.50
CA ALA A 379 -15.35 -1.85 -26.85
C ALA A 379 -16.32 -1.28 -27.91
N LEU A 380 -17.62 -1.32 -27.64
CA LEU A 380 -18.65 -0.74 -28.52
C LEU A 380 -18.63 0.80 -28.51
N LEU A 381 -18.31 1.42 -27.38
CA LEU A 381 -18.26 2.87 -27.24
C LEU A 381 -16.94 3.49 -27.72
N TRP A 382 -15.86 2.71 -27.77
CA TRP A 382 -14.53 3.19 -28.16
C TRP A 382 -14.49 3.98 -29.48
N PRO A 383 -15.13 3.53 -30.58
CA PRO A 383 -15.12 4.27 -31.84
C PRO A 383 -15.78 5.65 -31.76
N LEU A 384 -16.62 5.87 -30.78
CA LEU A 384 -17.34 7.14 -30.57
C LEU A 384 -16.67 8.06 -29.57
N SER A 385 -15.82 7.50 -28.68
CA SER A 385 -15.28 8.21 -27.52
C SER A 385 -13.81 8.59 -27.65
N SER A 386 -13.07 8.03 -28.61
CA SER A 386 -11.64 8.29 -28.75
C SER A 386 -11.26 8.92 -30.07
N SER A 387 -10.24 9.79 -30.07
CA SER A 387 -9.67 10.42 -31.27
C SER A 387 -9.18 9.37 -32.29
N HIS A 388 -8.63 8.26 -31.80
CA HIS A 388 -8.16 7.15 -32.64
C HIS A 388 -9.28 6.27 -33.19
N GLY A 389 -10.35 6.08 -32.42
CA GLY A 389 -11.57 5.42 -32.89
C GLY A 389 -12.21 6.19 -34.05
N LEU A 390 -12.19 7.51 -33.96
CA LEU A 390 -12.64 8.41 -35.02
C LEU A 390 -11.68 8.46 -36.21
N ALA A 391 -10.37 8.18 -36.04
CA ALA A 391 -9.39 8.24 -37.14
C ALA A 391 -9.61 7.18 -38.23
N ARG A 392 -10.22 6.04 -37.89
CA ARG A 392 -10.40 4.89 -38.77
C ARG A 392 -9.12 4.55 -39.54
N LEU A 393 -8.04 4.26 -38.80
CA LEU A 393 -6.74 3.92 -39.39
C LEU A 393 -6.90 2.70 -40.32
N VAL A 394 -6.63 2.91 -41.62
CA VAL A 394 -6.69 1.83 -42.62
C VAL A 394 -5.44 0.98 -42.62
N MET A 395 -4.29 1.62 -42.33
CA MET A 395 -2.97 0.99 -42.33
C MET A 395 -2.40 0.94 -40.89
N GLY A 396 -1.66 -0.13 -40.58
CA GLY A 396 -0.89 -0.20 -39.35
C GLY A 396 0.33 0.75 -39.35
N PRO A 397 0.94 1.00 -38.17
CA PRO A 397 2.06 1.94 -38.05
C PRO A 397 3.28 1.56 -38.92
N GLU A 398 3.56 0.27 -39.09
CA GLU A 398 4.66 -0.20 -39.93
C GLU A 398 4.41 0.07 -41.42
N ALA A 399 3.17 -0.13 -41.88
CA ALA A 399 2.77 0.17 -43.26
C ALA A 399 2.77 1.67 -43.54
N LEU A 400 2.29 2.48 -42.58
CA LEU A 400 2.35 3.96 -42.70
C LEU A 400 3.79 4.45 -42.68
N ALA A 401 4.67 3.91 -41.83
CA ALA A 401 6.10 4.25 -41.84
C ALA A 401 6.79 3.82 -43.13
N GLY A 402 6.43 2.65 -43.67
CA GLY A 402 6.85 2.23 -45.03
C GLY A 402 6.42 3.21 -46.09
N ARG A 403 5.17 3.69 -46.05
CA ARG A 403 4.64 4.69 -46.96
C ARG A 403 5.39 6.05 -46.85
N CYS A 404 5.73 6.50 -45.64
CA CYS A 404 6.56 7.67 -45.41
C CYS A 404 7.95 7.52 -46.05
N ARG A 405 8.58 6.36 -45.95
CA ARG A 405 9.87 6.06 -46.59
C ARG A 405 9.78 6.09 -48.10
N ASP A 406 8.70 5.52 -48.66
CA ASP A 406 8.46 5.55 -50.13
C ASP A 406 8.24 6.99 -50.64
N ILE A 407 7.56 7.82 -49.86
CA ILE A 407 7.42 9.26 -50.14
C ILE A 407 8.79 9.94 -50.15
N ALA A 408 9.62 9.69 -49.09
CA ALA A 408 10.95 10.29 -49.01
C ALA A 408 11.83 9.88 -50.21
N ARG A 409 11.82 8.58 -50.60
CA ARG A 409 12.54 8.04 -51.75
C ARG A 409 12.08 8.68 -53.05
N THR A 410 10.76 8.81 -53.21
CA THR A 410 10.17 9.44 -54.40
C THR A 410 10.58 10.91 -54.54
N LEU A 411 10.81 11.58 -53.42
CA LEU A 411 11.33 12.96 -53.41
C LEU A 411 12.87 13.05 -53.48
N GLY A 412 13.55 11.91 -53.69
CA GLY A 412 15.00 11.84 -53.88
C GLY A 412 15.83 11.71 -52.62
N TYR A 413 15.22 11.30 -51.50
CA TYR A 413 15.90 11.00 -50.25
C TYR A 413 15.87 9.50 -50.00
N ASP A 414 17.02 8.85 -50.11
CA ASP A 414 17.21 7.44 -49.80
C ASP A 414 18.45 7.33 -48.89
N THR A 415 18.28 7.65 -47.64
CA THR A 415 19.33 7.65 -46.64
C THR A 415 19.12 6.50 -45.68
N PRO A 416 19.80 5.33 -45.88
CA PRO A 416 19.76 4.27 -44.92
C PRO A 416 20.42 4.74 -43.62
N GLY A 417 19.65 4.90 -42.59
CA GLY A 417 20.11 5.34 -41.29
C GLY A 417 19.14 4.99 -40.16
N ASP A 418 19.14 5.82 -39.17
CA ASP A 418 18.24 5.59 -38.02
C ASP A 418 16.87 6.22 -38.29
N GLN A 419 15.81 5.59 -37.78
CA GLN A 419 14.43 5.99 -38.04
C GLN A 419 13.60 5.99 -36.76
N ALA A 420 12.57 6.84 -36.71
CA ALA A 420 11.58 6.90 -35.66
C ALA A 420 10.20 7.21 -36.24
N ALA A 421 9.17 6.63 -35.65
CA ALA A 421 7.78 6.93 -36.02
C ALA A 421 6.92 7.02 -34.76
N TRP A 422 5.99 7.97 -34.74
CA TRP A 422 5.03 8.15 -33.66
C TRP A 422 3.72 8.74 -34.20
N PHE A 423 2.64 8.52 -33.48
CA PHE A 423 1.36 9.15 -33.80
C PHE A 423 1.19 10.45 -33.03
N GLU A 424 0.50 11.42 -33.65
CA GLU A 424 0.10 12.67 -33.04
C GLU A 424 -1.37 12.97 -33.33
N THR A 425 -2.07 13.54 -32.36
CA THR A 425 -3.48 13.92 -32.50
C THR A 425 -3.57 15.37 -32.90
N GLU A 426 -4.27 15.67 -34.00
CA GLU A 426 -4.47 17.01 -34.56
C GLU A 426 -5.57 17.77 -33.80
N ARG A 427 -5.32 18.11 -32.53
CA ARG A 427 -6.32 18.73 -31.63
C ARG A 427 -6.94 19.98 -32.19
N ALA A 428 -6.14 20.92 -32.70
CA ALA A 428 -6.62 22.20 -33.26
C ALA A 428 -7.56 21.98 -34.45
N PHE A 429 -7.28 20.97 -35.27
CA PHE A 429 -8.16 20.58 -36.38
C PHE A 429 -9.44 19.97 -35.87
N ILE A 430 -9.37 19.05 -34.91
CA ILE A 430 -10.54 18.40 -34.31
C ILE A 430 -11.46 19.44 -33.67
N ASP A 431 -10.92 20.39 -32.89
CA ASP A 431 -11.67 21.46 -32.25
C ASP A 431 -12.42 22.32 -33.27
N LEU A 432 -11.70 22.76 -34.29
CA LEU A 432 -12.31 23.57 -35.34
C LEU A 432 -13.45 22.82 -36.07
N HIS A 433 -13.20 21.53 -36.36
CA HIS A 433 -14.17 20.72 -37.09
C HIS A 433 -15.41 20.40 -36.24
N LEU A 434 -15.24 20.06 -34.97
CA LEU A 434 -16.32 19.73 -34.05
C LEU A 434 -17.16 20.94 -33.64
N GLN A 435 -16.58 22.13 -33.64
CA GLN A 435 -17.27 23.39 -33.33
C GLN A 435 -18.05 23.95 -34.56
N ALA A 436 -17.79 23.44 -35.76
CA ALA A 436 -18.41 23.96 -37.00
C ALA A 436 -19.90 23.58 -37.14
N GLY A 437 -20.42 22.67 -36.32
CA GLY A 437 -21.81 22.23 -36.36
C GLY A 437 -22.19 21.13 -35.40
N PRO A 438 -23.35 20.52 -35.58
CA PRO A 438 -23.85 19.46 -34.71
C PRO A 438 -22.86 18.29 -34.59
N SER A 439 -22.51 17.86 -33.35
CA SER A 439 -21.50 16.85 -33.07
C SER A 439 -21.74 15.52 -33.79
N THR A 440 -23.01 15.10 -33.92
CA THR A 440 -23.37 13.85 -34.64
C THR A 440 -22.93 13.85 -36.10
N ILE A 441 -23.11 14.96 -36.80
CA ILE A 441 -22.72 15.13 -38.20
C ILE A 441 -21.22 15.25 -38.31
N GLN A 442 -20.62 16.09 -37.48
CA GLN A 442 -19.19 16.40 -37.52
C GLN A 442 -18.35 15.16 -37.23
N ARG A 443 -18.69 14.34 -36.22
CA ARG A 443 -18.01 13.08 -35.95
C ARG A 443 -18.10 12.04 -37.06
N ARG A 444 -19.16 12.07 -37.86
CA ARG A 444 -19.31 11.17 -39.03
C ARG A 444 -18.42 11.57 -40.20
N THR A 445 -18.19 12.85 -40.40
CA THR A 445 -17.39 13.39 -41.52
C THR A 445 -15.90 13.44 -41.17
N LEU A 446 -15.53 13.51 -39.88
CA LEU A 446 -14.18 13.63 -39.40
C LEU A 446 -13.23 12.54 -39.94
N PRO A 447 -13.60 11.24 -40.06
CA PRO A 447 -12.74 10.21 -40.64
C PRO A 447 -12.36 10.40 -42.09
N GLU A 448 -13.12 11.18 -42.84
CA GLU A 448 -12.92 11.45 -44.27
C GLU A 448 -12.22 12.78 -44.49
N SER A 449 -12.16 13.61 -43.47
CA SER A 449 -11.58 14.94 -43.52
C SER A 449 -10.03 14.93 -43.68
N ARG A 450 -9.46 16.10 -43.97
CA ARG A 450 -8.02 16.35 -44.04
C ARG A 450 -7.66 17.47 -43.08
N PRO A 451 -6.68 17.29 -42.20
CA PRO A 451 -5.66 16.21 -42.09
C PRO A 451 -6.17 14.91 -41.47
N GLY A 452 -7.39 14.82 -40.96
CA GLY A 452 -7.89 13.72 -40.13
C GLY A 452 -7.60 13.98 -38.64
N THR A 453 -8.02 13.03 -37.78
CA THR A 453 -7.88 13.18 -36.32
C THR A 453 -6.50 12.83 -35.81
N VAL A 454 -5.81 11.91 -36.51
CA VAL A 454 -4.50 11.38 -36.12
C VAL A 454 -3.58 11.32 -37.32
N THR A 455 -2.34 11.73 -37.13
CA THR A 455 -1.29 11.68 -38.15
C THR A 455 -0.10 10.86 -37.65
N LEU A 456 0.60 10.18 -38.57
CA LEU A 456 1.87 9.52 -38.28
C LEU A 456 3.00 10.46 -38.67
N HIS A 457 3.86 10.73 -37.71
CA HIS A 457 5.17 11.36 -37.94
C HIS A 457 6.21 10.27 -38.16
N TYR A 458 6.99 10.42 -39.19
CA TYR A 458 8.13 9.57 -39.54
C TYR A 458 9.37 10.44 -39.74
N ARG A 459 10.42 10.10 -39.01
CA ARG A 459 11.67 10.84 -39.08
C ARG A 459 12.81 9.88 -39.35
N GLU A 460 13.67 10.25 -40.30
CA GLU A 460 14.82 9.48 -40.73
C GLU A 460 16.07 10.39 -40.78
N THR A 461 17.21 9.83 -40.39
CA THR A 461 18.51 10.54 -40.41
C THR A 461 19.61 9.61 -40.87
N PRO A 462 20.62 10.11 -41.62
CA PRO A 462 21.78 9.32 -42.05
C PRO A 462 22.62 8.79 -40.87
N ARG A 463 22.58 9.47 -39.74
CA ARG A 463 23.27 9.10 -38.50
C ARG A 463 22.25 8.65 -37.44
N ALA A 464 22.73 7.94 -36.44
CA ALA A 464 21.86 7.59 -35.32
C ALA A 464 21.37 8.85 -34.58
N PHE A 465 20.12 8.86 -34.13
CA PHE A 465 19.58 9.95 -33.34
C PHE A 465 20.32 10.07 -32.00
N GLU A 466 20.89 11.27 -31.74
CA GLU A 466 21.47 11.58 -30.44
C GLU A 466 20.43 12.30 -29.57
N LEU A 467 19.90 11.58 -28.58
CA LEU A 467 18.99 12.13 -27.62
C LEU A 467 19.71 12.41 -26.30
N PRO A 468 19.36 13.48 -25.56
CA PRO A 468 19.77 13.63 -24.17
C PRO A 468 19.41 12.38 -23.36
N ALA A 469 20.28 11.97 -22.42
CA ALA A 469 20.15 10.70 -21.69
C ALA A 469 18.82 10.47 -20.97
N PHE A 470 18.10 11.55 -20.62
CA PHE A 470 16.79 11.50 -19.96
C PHE A 470 15.60 11.49 -20.93
N LEU A 471 15.81 11.69 -22.24
CA LEU A 471 14.75 11.59 -23.24
C LEU A 471 14.72 10.20 -23.86
N THR A 472 13.55 9.58 -23.85
CA THR A 472 13.37 8.21 -24.33
C THR A 472 12.90 8.11 -25.76
N ARG A 473 12.38 9.22 -26.34
CA ARG A 473 11.71 9.23 -27.65
C ARG A 473 12.15 10.39 -28.53
N VAL A 474 12.18 10.13 -29.82
CA VAL A 474 12.23 11.18 -30.83
C VAL A 474 10.89 11.89 -30.88
N SER A 475 10.91 13.21 -31.04
CA SER A 475 9.73 14.06 -31.16
C SER A 475 9.92 15.07 -32.32
N ASP A 476 8.90 15.89 -32.57
CA ASP A 476 9.02 16.95 -33.58
C ASP A 476 10.15 17.95 -33.28
N VAL A 477 10.47 18.19 -31.99
CA VAL A 477 11.50 19.17 -31.58
C VAL A 477 12.84 18.52 -31.16
N GLN A 478 12.87 17.23 -30.85
CA GLN A 478 14.08 16.56 -30.34
C GLN A 478 14.39 15.24 -31.06
N PRO A 479 15.62 15.05 -31.55
CA PRO A 479 16.72 16.05 -31.65
C PRO A 479 16.40 17.14 -32.67
N PRO A 480 17.07 18.32 -32.64
CA PRO A 480 16.81 19.38 -33.60
C PRO A 480 17.08 18.93 -35.05
N HIS A 481 16.40 19.57 -36.02
CA HIS A 481 16.55 19.28 -37.47
C HIS A 481 17.81 19.97 -38.02
N THR A 482 18.98 19.45 -37.71
CA THR A 482 20.27 20.07 -38.06
C THR A 482 21.12 19.20 -38.97
N ASP A 483 20.90 17.89 -38.97
CA ASP A 483 21.76 16.97 -39.72
C ASP A 483 21.42 16.98 -41.22
N PRO A 484 22.38 17.26 -42.10
CA PRO A 484 22.14 17.17 -43.52
C PRO A 484 21.65 15.79 -43.96
N GLY A 485 20.58 15.77 -44.75
CA GLY A 485 19.94 14.55 -45.20
C GLY A 485 18.88 14.00 -44.21
N MET A 486 18.69 14.64 -43.05
CA MET A 486 17.57 14.33 -42.16
C MET A 486 16.24 14.64 -42.85
N VAL A 487 15.28 13.73 -42.77
CA VAL A 487 13.96 13.83 -43.38
C VAL A 487 12.90 13.63 -42.34
N ASP A 488 11.84 14.43 -42.39
CA ASP A 488 10.65 14.33 -41.60
C ASP A 488 9.41 14.25 -42.51
N VAL A 489 8.59 13.26 -42.36
CA VAL A 489 7.37 13.02 -43.17
C VAL A 489 6.21 12.85 -42.26
N GLN A 490 5.15 13.61 -42.47
CA GLN A 490 3.89 13.45 -41.76
C GLN A 490 2.80 12.99 -42.74
N VAL A 491 2.15 11.89 -42.42
CA VAL A 491 1.01 11.37 -43.20
C VAL A 491 -0.22 11.21 -42.34
N ASP A 492 -1.38 11.27 -42.93
CA ASP A 492 -2.63 10.96 -42.27
C ASP A 492 -2.85 9.43 -42.14
N GLY A 493 -3.95 9.02 -41.50
CA GLY A 493 -4.29 7.62 -41.27
C GLY A 493 -4.52 6.77 -42.56
N ARG A 494 -4.56 7.42 -43.74
CA ARG A 494 -4.65 6.77 -45.06
C ARG A 494 -3.31 6.77 -45.83
N GLY A 495 -2.25 7.36 -45.25
CA GLY A 495 -0.92 7.45 -45.88
C GLY A 495 -0.77 8.62 -46.86
N ARG A 496 -1.67 9.63 -46.81
CA ARG A 496 -1.59 10.83 -47.65
C ARG A 496 -0.62 11.82 -47.05
N LEU A 497 0.25 12.42 -47.87
CA LEU A 497 1.28 13.39 -47.43
C LEU A 497 0.60 14.67 -46.89
N MET A 498 0.98 15.05 -45.66
CA MET A 498 0.53 16.28 -44.98
C MET A 498 1.64 17.27 -44.78
N ARG A 499 2.80 16.83 -44.32
CA ARG A 499 4.02 17.67 -44.18
C ARG A 499 5.23 16.87 -44.58
N PHE A 500 6.18 17.60 -45.18
CA PHE A 500 7.51 17.08 -45.54
C PHE A 500 8.57 18.12 -45.20
N ARG A 501 9.66 17.70 -44.63
CA ARG A 501 10.81 18.53 -44.29
C ARG A 501 12.08 17.74 -44.46
N ALA A 502 13.03 18.31 -45.21
CA ALA A 502 14.35 17.72 -45.36
C ALA A 502 15.43 18.79 -45.13
N VAL A 503 16.51 18.41 -44.48
CA VAL A 503 17.65 19.28 -44.24
C VAL A 503 18.59 19.22 -45.46
N PRO A 504 18.77 20.28 -46.18
CA PRO A 504 19.68 20.29 -47.35
C PRO A 504 21.14 20.10 -46.94
N PRO A 505 22.02 19.66 -47.84
CA PRO A 505 23.44 19.51 -47.55
C PRO A 505 24.07 20.83 -47.13
N SER A 506 25.02 20.79 -46.17
CA SER A 506 25.70 21.97 -45.62
C SER A 506 26.72 22.61 -46.60
N ARG A 507 27.08 21.87 -47.63
CA ARG A 507 27.96 22.37 -48.70
C ARG A 507 27.33 22.01 -50.04
N THR A 508 27.19 22.99 -50.92
CA THR A 508 26.82 22.77 -52.31
C THR A 508 28.11 22.73 -53.16
N GLU A 509 28.27 21.65 -53.93
CA GLU A 509 29.24 21.68 -55.04
C GLU A 509 28.86 22.77 -56.07
N PRO A 510 29.80 23.33 -56.88
CA PRO A 510 29.48 24.37 -57.79
C PRO A 510 28.29 24.04 -58.69
N PRO A 511 27.39 24.99 -59.01
CA PRO A 511 26.03 24.72 -59.48
C PRO A 511 26.03 23.95 -60.78
N ALA A 512 25.61 22.68 -60.74
CA ALA A 512 24.99 22.07 -61.91
C ALA A 512 23.73 22.91 -62.30
N PRO A 513 23.31 22.98 -63.54
CA PRO A 513 22.13 23.75 -63.95
C PRO A 513 20.95 23.27 -63.07
N VAL A 514 20.36 24.18 -62.29
CA VAL A 514 19.28 23.90 -61.34
C VAL A 514 18.10 23.38 -62.16
N LYS A 515 17.78 22.10 -62.02
CA LYS A 515 16.53 21.57 -62.61
C LYS A 515 15.37 22.20 -61.86
N PRO A 516 14.31 22.65 -62.53
CA PRO A 516 13.11 23.10 -61.86
C PRO A 516 12.51 21.95 -61.01
N ALA A 517 12.00 22.29 -59.83
CA ALA A 517 11.36 21.32 -58.97
C ALA A 517 10.07 20.78 -59.59
N ASP A 518 9.85 19.45 -59.52
CA ASP A 518 8.58 18.82 -59.95
C ASP A 518 7.57 18.89 -58.80
N TRP A 519 6.77 19.95 -58.79
CA TRP A 519 5.73 20.14 -57.80
C TRP A 519 4.57 19.13 -57.94
N ALA A 520 4.35 18.54 -59.16
CA ALA A 520 3.28 17.58 -59.42
C ALA A 520 3.44 16.30 -58.59
N VAL A 521 4.67 15.96 -58.19
CA VAL A 521 4.94 14.83 -57.28
C VAL A 521 4.26 15.03 -55.95
N LEU A 522 4.28 16.21 -55.38
CA LEU A 522 3.68 16.53 -54.08
C LEU A 522 2.15 16.33 -54.12
N PHE A 523 1.51 16.84 -55.16
CA PHE A 523 0.06 16.66 -55.37
C PHE A 523 -0.31 15.17 -55.46
N ARG A 524 0.47 14.36 -56.16
CA ARG A 524 0.28 12.89 -56.25
C ARG A 524 0.43 12.23 -54.88
N GLN A 525 1.49 12.57 -54.12
CA GLN A 525 1.73 11.95 -52.79
C GLN A 525 0.69 12.40 -51.75
N ALA A 526 0.16 13.62 -51.89
CA ALA A 526 -0.92 14.13 -51.04
C ALA A 526 -2.32 13.75 -51.54
N GLU A 527 -2.42 13.04 -52.66
CA GLU A 527 -3.70 12.69 -53.32
C GLU A 527 -4.61 13.91 -53.56
N LEU A 528 -4.04 14.96 -54.10
CA LEU A 528 -4.70 16.22 -54.40
C LEU A 528 -4.87 16.36 -55.90
N ALA A 529 -6.04 16.85 -56.33
CA ALA A 529 -6.28 17.19 -57.74
C ALA A 529 -5.73 18.60 -57.98
N PRO A 530 -4.74 18.80 -58.88
CA PRO A 530 -4.13 20.11 -59.14
C PRO A 530 -5.15 21.18 -59.59
N ALA A 531 -6.25 20.76 -60.26
CA ALA A 531 -7.32 21.63 -60.72
C ALA A 531 -8.10 22.35 -59.59
N ASP A 532 -8.04 21.83 -58.37
CA ASP A 532 -8.73 22.42 -57.22
C ASP A 532 -7.86 23.51 -56.53
N TRP A 533 -6.63 23.76 -57.02
CA TRP A 533 -5.68 24.64 -56.39
C TRP A 533 -5.18 25.73 -57.36
N GLN A 534 -5.13 26.97 -56.90
CA GLN A 534 -4.64 28.10 -57.66
C GLN A 534 -3.28 28.54 -57.08
N GLU A 535 -2.28 28.67 -57.94
CA GLU A 535 -0.99 29.17 -57.54
C GLU A 535 -1.06 30.66 -57.16
N VAL A 536 -0.42 31.03 -56.07
CA VAL A 536 -0.37 32.39 -55.54
C VAL A 536 1.07 32.78 -55.16
N PRO A 537 1.43 34.05 -55.05
CA PRO A 537 2.74 34.45 -54.55
C PRO A 537 3.00 33.87 -53.17
N PRO A 538 4.20 33.26 -52.93
CA PRO A 538 4.54 32.61 -51.68
C PRO A 538 4.67 33.60 -50.52
N THR A 539 3.85 33.41 -49.50
CA THR A 539 3.82 34.23 -48.27
C THR A 539 4.52 33.56 -47.08
N LEU A 540 4.62 32.23 -47.09
CA LEU A 540 5.23 31.45 -46.01
C LEU A 540 6.74 31.31 -46.23
N THR A 541 7.51 31.48 -45.15
CA THR A 541 8.95 31.25 -45.11
C THR A 541 9.24 29.80 -44.68
N PRO A 542 9.96 29.01 -45.51
CA PRO A 542 10.31 27.65 -45.15
C PRO A 542 11.29 27.65 -43.95
N PRO A 543 11.21 26.66 -43.05
CA PRO A 543 12.11 26.56 -41.91
C PRO A 543 13.48 25.96 -42.26
N VAL A 544 13.73 25.70 -43.55
CA VAL A 544 14.96 25.15 -44.08
C VAL A 544 15.46 26.03 -45.25
N ALA A 545 16.75 25.96 -45.59
CA ALA A 545 17.27 26.66 -46.73
C ALA A 545 16.57 26.21 -48.02
N ALA A 546 16.19 27.17 -48.87
CA ALA A 546 15.50 26.92 -50.13
C ALA A 546 15.85 28.00 -51.17
N ASP A 547 15.94 27.60 -52.43
CA ASP A 547 16.20 28.47 -53.59
C ASP A 547 14.93 28.67 -54.45
N ALA A 548 13.94 27.83 -54.32
CA ALA A 548 12.65 27.94 -54.97
C ALA A 548 11.49 27.74 -53.96
N ARG A 549 10.42 28.55 -54.16
CA ARG A 549 9.22 28.46 -53.31
C ARG A 549 7.97 28.58 -54.17
N CYS A 550 6.93 27.88 -53.80
CA CYS A 550 5.61 27.95 -54.43
C CYS A 550 4.51 27.80 -53.37
N GLU A 551 3.40 28.48 -53.59
CA GLU A 551 2.24 28.42 -52.71
C GLU A 551 0.96 28.32 -53.54
N TRP A 552 0.00 27.51 -53.06
CA TRP A 552 -1.32 27.33 -53.69
C TRP A 552 -2.43 27.52 -52.66
N VAL A 553 -3.51 28.05 -53.13
CA VAL A 553 -4.74 28.26 -52.33
C VAL A 553 -5.87 27.48 -52.95
N GLU A 554 -6.70 26.87 -52.11
CA GLU A 554 -7.88 26.12 -52.53
C GLU A 554 -8.83 27.03 -53.32
N SER A 555 -9.17 26.60 -54.55
CA SER A 555 -9.96 27.41 -55.48
C SER A 555 -11.45 27.47 -55.09
N ARG A 556 -11.97 26.44 -54.42
CA ARG A 556 -13.36 26.28 -54.02
C ARG A 556 -13.53 25.83 -52.57
N PRO A 557 -13.29 26.72 -51.61
CA PRO A 557 -13.47 26.36 -50.21
C PRO A 557 -14.95 26.08 -49.90
N ALA A 558 -15.21 25.21 -48.90
CA ALA A 558 -16.57 25.01 -48.45
C ALA A 558 -17.20 26.31 -47.94
N ALA A 559 -18.52 26.49 -48.19
CA ALA A 559 -19.24 27.70 -47.83
C ALA A 559 -19.03 28.09 -46.36
N GLY A 560 -18.49 29.30 -46.15
CA GLY A 560 -18.19 29.82 -44.81
C GLY A 560 -16.87 29.34 -44.18
N SER A 561 -16.06 28.49 -44.85
CA SER A 561 -14.74 28.09 -44.39
C SER A 561 -13.64 28.97 -44.99
N LYS A 562 -12.51 29.16 -44.23
CA LYS A 562 -11.31 29.77 -44.78
C LYS A 562 -10.61 28.77 -45.71
N PRO A 563 -10.09 29.21 -46.86
CA PRO A 563 -9.43 28.33 -47.81
C PRO A 563 -8.19 27.68 -47.19
N GLN A 564 -7.95 26.42 -47.53
CA GLN A 564 -6.68 25.74 -47.22
C GLN A 564 -5.57 26.28 -48.10
N ARG A 565 -4.34 26.21 -47.61
CA ARG A 565 -3.13 26.64 -48.32
C ARG A 565 -2.11 25.53 -48.35
N ILE A 566 -1.43 25.35 -49.42
CA ILE A 566 -0.28 24.47 -49.58
C ILE A 566 0.94 25.36 -49.86
N ALA A 567 1.99 25.12 -49.11
CA ALA A 567 3.30 25.77 -49.39
C ALA A 567 4.37 24.69 -49.58
N ALA A 568 5.23 24.93 -50.56
CA ALA A 568 6.34 24.06 -50.86
C ALA A 568 7.63 24.87 -51.13
N ALA A 569 8.77 24.24 -50.86
CA ALA A 569 10.08 24.80 -51.15
C ALA A 569 11.03 23.73 -51.64
N ALA A 570 11.98 24.12 -52.48
CA ALA A 570 13.02 23.27 -53.05
C ALA A 570 14.42 23.89 -52.87
N TRP A 571 15.40 22.99 -52.85
CA TRP A 571 16.82 23.35 -52.87
C TRP A 571 17.53 22.57 -53.99
N SER A 572 18.13 23.25 -54.90
CA SER A 572 18.78 22.65 -56.10
C SER A 572 17.85 21.68 -56.85
N GLY A 573 16.57 22.06 -57.04
CA GLY A 573 15.58 21.30 -57.72
C GLY A 573 14.96 20.09 -56.94
N ARG A 574 15.42 19.83 -55.70
CA ARG A 574 14.82 18.81 -54.83
C ARG A 574 13.87 19.46 -53.85
N VAL A 575 12.72 18.88 -53.62
CA VAL A 575 11.77 19.33 -52.61
C VAL A 575 12.43 19.19 -51.22
N VAL A 576 12.47 20.29 -50.45
CA VAL A 576 12.98 20.30 -49.05
C VAL A 576 11.90 20.61 -48.04
N TRP A 577 10.77 21.13 -48.49
CA TRP A 577 9.67 21.44 -47.58
C TRP A 577 8.32 21.38 -48.30
N PHE A 578 7.32 20.87 -47.61
CA PHE A 578 5.93 20.84 -48.01
C PHE A 578 5.07 20.92 -46.78
N THR A 579 4.01 21.71 -46.80
CA THR A 579 3.03 21.78 -45.75
C THR A 579 1.64 22.09 -46.28
N MET A 580 0.67 21.43 -45.74
CA MET A 580 -0.74 21.78 -45.87
C MET A 580 -1.15 22.55 -44.64
N ASN A 581 -1.53 23.77 -44.76
CA ASN A 581 -1.99 24.65 -43.69
C ASN A 581 -3.46 24.97 -43.86
N GLY A 582 -4.19 24.82 -42.80
CA GLY A 582 -5.59 25.15 -42.76
C GLY A 582 -5.92 26.24 -41.74
N PRO A 583 -7.18 26.57 -41.57
CA PRO A 583 -7.65 27.54 -40.57
C PRO A 583 -7.22 27.22 -39.13
N TRP A 584 -6.90 25.95 -38.84
CA TRP A 584 -6.42 25.43 -37.55
C TRP A 584 -4.93 25.73 -37.32
N ASP A 585 -4.11 25.92 -38.38
CA ASP A 585 -2.71 26.31 -38.30
C ASP A 585 -2.64 27.81 -38.15
N GLN A 586 -2.54 28.33 -36.92
CA GLN A 586 -2.33 29.77 -36.70
C GLN A 586 -0.82 30.05 -36.70
N PRO A 587 -0.25 30.67 -37.79
CA PRO A 587 1.14 31.11 -37.83
C PRO A 587 1.35 32.19 -36.76
N GLY A 588 2.22 31.96 -35.80
CA GLY A 588 2.61 32.93 -34.77
C GLY A 588 2.08 32.66 -33.38
N ARG A 589 1.25 31.65 -33.15
CA ARG A 589 0.85 31.20 -31.79
C ARG A 589 1.79 30.16 -31.22
N THR A 590 3.11 30.26 -31.58
CA THR A 590 4.14 29.56 -30.82
C THR A 590 4.25 30.20 -29.43
N GLY A 591 3.45 29.71 -28.50
CA GLY A 591 3.81 29.50 -27.14
C GLY A 591 4.21 30.66 -26.22
N ARG A 592 4.02 31.96 -26.55
CA ARG A 592 4.44 32.99 -25.60
C ARG A 592 3.37 33.54 -24.66
N ALA A 593 2.10 33.44 -25.00
CA ALA A 593 1.02 33.93 -24.13
C ALA A 593 0.74 33.02 -22.90
N GLY A 594 1.12 31.74 -22.96
CA GLY A 594 1.02 30.78 -21.85
C GLY A 594 2.28 30.69 -21.00
N GLN A 595 3.46 31.04 -21.52
CA GLN A 595 4.73 30.80 -20.84
C GLN A 595 4.92 31.53 -19.50
N SER A 596 4.30 32.70 -19.31
CA SER A 596 4.37 33.43 -18.04
C SER A 596 3.52 32.79 -16.96
N ALA A 597 2.39 32.18 -17.31
CA ALA A 597 1.56 31.42 -16.36
C ALA A 597 2.18 30.05 -16.05
N ASP A 598 2.78 29.41 -17.04
CA ASP A 598 3.39 28.09 -16.90
C ASP A 598 4.62 28.09 -15.98
N TRP A 599 5.48 29.14 -16.03
CA TRP A 599 6.63 29.18 -15.13
C TRP A 599 6.23 29.44 -13.68
N VAL A 600 5.19 30.24 -13.42
CA VAL A 600 4.65 30.46 -12.06
C VAL A 600 4.06 29.17 -11.53
N ALA A 601 3.23 28.49 -12.32
CA ALA A 601 2.69 27.19 -11.95
C ALA A 601 3.81 26.17 -11.72
N GLY A 602 4.84 26.16 -12.56
CA GLY A 602 6.03 25.33 -12.40
C GLY A 602 6.80 25.65 -11.11
N ALA A 603 7.02 26.91 -10.80
CA ALA A 603 7.70 27.34 -9.58
C ALA A 603 6.91 26.95 -8.33
N VAL A 604 5.59 27.16 -8.33
CA VAL A 604 4.70 26.74 -7.23
C VAL A 604 4.76 25.22 -7.04
N ASN A 605 4.73 24.44 -8.11
CA ASN A 605 4.86 22.99 -8.04
C ASN A 605 6.20 22.55 -7.45
N VAL A 606 7.30 23.19 -7.82
CA VAL A 606 8.64 22.91 -7.28
C VAL A 606 8.69 23.20 -5.78
N VAL A 607 8.12 24.33 -5.33
CA VAL A 607 8.07 24.69 -3.91
C VAL A 607 7.23 23.68 -3.12
N ILE A 608 6.06 23.30 -3.64
CA ILE A 608 5.19 22.28 -3.02
C ILE A 608 5.93 20.94 -2.93
N LEU A 609 6.58 20.52 -4.01
CA LEU A 609 7.33 19.27 -4.05
C LEU A 609 8.49 19.28 -3.06
N ALA A 610 9.23 20.38 -2.96
CA ALA A 610 10.31 20.55 -1.99
C ALA A 610 9.78 20.48 -0.54
N ALA A 611 8.68 21.16 -0.24
CA ALA A 611 8.04 21.12 1.08
C ALA A 611 7.58 19.71 1.44
N LEU A 612 6.96 19.00 0.48
CA LEU A 612 6.54 17.60 0.67
C LEU A 612 7.73 16.68 0.87
N LEU A 613 8.84 16.91 0.17
CA LEU A 613 10.06 16.14 0.34
C LEU A 613 10.66 16.34 1.74
N VAL A 614 10.77 17.59 2.20
CA VAL A 614 11.27 17.91 3.55
C VAL A 614 10.39 17.27 4.63
N LEU A 615 9.07 17.41 4.49
CA LEU A 615 8.11 16.76 5.40
C LEU A 615 8.24 15.24 5.35
N GLY A 616 8.36 14.67 4.16
CA GLY A 616 8.56 13.23 3.96
C GLY A 616 9.82 12.72 4.65
N VAL A 617 10.96 13.39 4.46
CA VAL A 617 12.23 13.06 5.13
C VAL A 617 12.10 13.17 6.65
N TYR A 618 11.44 14.21 7.16
CA TYR A 618 11.18 14.36 8.59
C TYR A 618 10.35 13.19 9.15
N LEU A 619 9.24 12.84 8.49
CA LEU A 619 8.36 11.76 8.92
C LEU A 619 9.08 10.40 8.87
N VAL A 620 9.83 10.14 7.81
CA VAL A 620 10.64 8.90 7.67
C VAL A 620 11.64 8.80 8.81
N ARG A 621 12.44 9.85 9.06
CA ARG A 621 13.42 9.84 10.16
C ARG A 621 12.74 9.61 11.52
N ARG A 622 11.61 10.25 11.75
CA ARG A 622 10.83 10.07 12.98
C ARG A 622 10.34 8.63 13.14
N ASN A 623 9.75 8.05 12.08
CA ASN A 623 9.22 6.69 12.11
C ASN A 623 10.32 5.63 12.23
N LEU A 624 11.48 5.83 11.58
CA LEU A 624 12.64 4.95 11.70
C LEU A 624 13.22 4.96 13.11
N ARG A 625 13.33 6.14 13.75
CA ARG A 625 13.83 6.28 15.12
C ARG A 625 12.87 5.67 16.15
N SER A 626 11.55 5.75 15.91
CA SER A 626 10.54 5.18 16.81
C SER A 626 10.24 3.69 16.55
N GLY A 627 10.89 3.04 15.57
CA GLY A 627 10.68 1.62 15.24
C GLY A 627 9.28 1.28 14.68
N ARG A 628 8.46 2.28 14.29
CA ARG A 628 7.04 2.10 13.96
C ARG A 628 6.76 1.78 12.48
N GLY A 629 7.73 1.98 11.57
CA GLY A 629 7.55 1.84 10.12
C GLY A 629 7.61 0.40 9.63
N ASP A 630 6.74 0.04 8.70
CA ASP A 630 6.82 -1.21 7.95
C ASP A 630 7.96 -1.17 6.92
N ARG A 631 9.20 -1.42 7.39
CA ARG A 631 10.40 -1.40 6.53
C ARG A 631 10.36 -2.48 5.45
N ARG A 632 9.83 -3.67 5.77
CA ARG A 632 9.77 -4.79 4.83
C ARG A 632 8.76 -4.54 3.72
N GLY A 633 7.58 -4.05 4.07
CA GLY A 633 6.56 -3.68 3.09
C GLY A 633 7.02 -2.52 2.20
N ALA A 634 7.59 -1.46 2.79
CA ALA A 634 8.17 -0.34 2.05
C ALA A 634 9.22 -0.77 1.03
N LEU A 635 10.15 -1.67 1.44
CA LEU A 635 11.19 -2.19 0.56
C LEU A 635 10.61 -3.05 -0.58
N ARG A 636 9.60 -3.87 -0.31
CA ARG A 636 8.93 -4.68 -1.35
C ARG A 636 8.26 -3.80 -2.41
N VAL A 637 7.53 -2.78 -1.98
CA VAL A 637 6.87 -1.83 -2.89
C VAL A 637 7.92 -1.09 -3.72
N ALA A 638 8.97 -0.56 -3.09
CA ALA A 638 10.06 0.13 -3.75
C ALA A 638 10.81 -0.77 -4.76
N ALA A 639 11.05 -2.03 -4.40
CA ALA A 639 11.70 -3.00 -5.29
C ALA A 639 10.84 -3.32 -6.53
N ILE A 640 9.53 -3.48 -6.36
CA ILE A 640 8.61 -3.69 -7.49
C ILE A 640 8.66 -2.47 -8.43
N ILE A 641 8.59 -1.26 -7.89
CA ILE A 641 8.64 -0.02 -8.68
C ILE A 641 9.98 0.12 -9.38
N GLY A 642 11.10 -0.04 -8.67
CA GLY A 642 12.44 0.08 -9.23
C GLY A 642 12.68 -0.91 -10.36
N LEU A 643 12.31 -2.20 -10.14
CA LEU A 643 12.43 -3.24 -11.16
C LEU A 643 11.54 -2.94 -12.38
N SER A 644 10.27 -2.60 -12.15
CA SER A 644 9.35 -2.24 -13.23
C SER A 644 9.86 -1.04 -14.03
N GLN A 645 10.42 -0.03 -13.37
CA GLN A 645 10.99 1.14 -14.02
C GLN A 645 12.23 0.81 -14.85
N ILE A 646 13.13 -0.05 -14.35
CA ILE A 646 14.29 -0.53 -15.12
C ILE A 646 13.82 -1.29 -16.37
N VAL A 647 12.87 -2.19 -16.23
CA VAL A 647 12.32 -2.94 -17.37
C VAL A 647 11.64 -1.98 -18.36
N ALA A 648 10.84 -1.05 -17.88
CA ALA A 648 10.22 -0.03 -18.73
C ALA A 648 11.28 0.81 -19.47
N TRP A 649 12.36 1.21 -18.80
CA TRP A 649 13.47 1.94 -19.39
C TRP A 649 14.15 1.17 -20.52
N ILE A 650 14.48 -0.09 -20.28
CA ILE A 650 15.13 -0.96 -21.29
C ILE A 650 14.31 -1.06 -22.58
N PHE A 651 12.99 -1.15 -22.45
CA PHE A 651 12.10 -1.30 -23.60
C PHE A 651 11.67 0.02 -24.25
N THR A 652 11.73 1.14 -23.53
CA THR A 652 11.26 2.44 -24.07
C THR A 652 12.38 3.38 -24.45
N ALA A 653 13.51 3.30 -23.76
CA ALA A 653 14.62 4.21 -24.01
C ALA A 653 15.45 3.74 -25.21
N ARG A 654 15.71 4.66 -26.12
CA ARG A 654 16.52 4.39 -27.31
C ARG A 654 17.97 4.16 -26.91
N LEU A 655 18.59 3.12 -27.48
CA LEU A 655 20.00 2.84 -27.23
C LEU A 655 20.89 3.89 -27.88
N PRO A 656 21.93 4.39 -27.19
CA PRO A 656 22.87 5.35 -27.75
C PRO A 656 23.70 4.74 -28.87
N ALA A 657 24.09 5.56 -29.85
CA ALA A 657 24.97 5.16 -30.95
C ALA A 657 26.44 5.05 -30.53
N SER A 658 26.85 5.78 -29.49
CA SER A 658 28.25 5.86 -29.03
C SER A 658 28.47 5.10 -27.71
N LEU A 659 29.63 4.49 -27.55
CA LEU A 659 29.99 3.80 -26.32
C LEU A 659 29.96 4.73 -25.09
N SER A 660 30.37 6.00 -25.26
CA SER A 660 30.28 7.02 -24.21
C SER A 660 28.83 7.35 -23.82
N GLY A 661 27.89 7.29 -24.76
CA GLY A 661 26.47 7.49 -24.51
C GLY A 661 25.85 6.42 -23.61
N TYR A 662 26.36 5.17 -23.62
CA TYR A 662 25.84 4.09 -22.79
C TYR A 662 25.97 4.37 -21.30
N SER A 663 27.05 5.03 -20.87
CA SER A 663 27.20 5.40 -19.45
C SER A 663 26.09 6.37 -19.02
N GLY A 664 25.82 7.41 -19.81
CA GLY A 664 24.71 8.35 -19.56
C GLY A 664 23.33 7.65 -19.56
N TRP A 665 23.12 6.73 -20.49
CA TRP A 665 21.89 5.96 -20.61
C TRP A 665 21.65 5.06 -19.37
N ILE A 666 22.70 4.36 -18.90
CA ILE A 666 22.63 3.53 -17.68
C ILE A 666 22.37 4.40 -16.45
N PHE A 667 23.12 5.50 -16.30
CA PHE A 667 22.93 6.41 -15.16
C PHE A 667 21.53 7.03 -15.13
N ALA A 668 21.01 7.44 -16.29
CA ALA A 668 19.66 7.99 -16.38
C ALA A 668 18.59 6.97 -16.00
N GLY A 669 18.70 5.73 -16.49
CA GLY A 669 17.78 4.64 -16.13
C GLY A 669 17.83 4.30 -14.65
N LEU A 670 19.04 4.19 -14.07
CA LEU A 670 19.21 3.95 -12.64
C LEU A 670 18.71 5.11 -11.78
N ALA A 671 19.01 6.36 -12.17
CA ALA A 671 18.57 7.53 -11.44
C ALA A 671 17.04 7.64 -11.42
N LEU A 672 16.39 7.36 -12.55
CA LEU A 672 14.92 7.33 -12.65
C LEU A 672 14.33 6.21 -11.78
N ALA A 673 14.88 5.01 -11.87
CA ALA A 673 14.40 3.86 -11.09
C ALA A 673 14.60 4.05 -9.58
N LEU A 674 15.80 4.47 -9.16
CA LEU A 674 16.10 4.71 -7.75
C LEU A 674 15.34 5.93 -7.20
N GLY A 675 15.22 7.00 -8.00
CA GLY A 675 14.46 8.18 -7.63
C GLY A 675 12.99 7.87 -7.38
N GLN A 676 12.36 7.14 -8.30
CA GLN A 676 10.95 6.74 -8.18
C GLN A 676 10.74 5.75 -7.02
N ALA A 677 11.58 4.72 -6.93
CA ALA A 677 11.52 3.74 -5.86
C ALA A 677 11.76 4.38 -4.49
N GLY A 678 12.78 5.25 -4.38
CA GLY A 678 13.11 5.98 -3.15
C GLY A 678 12.01 6.95 -2.73
N PHE A 679 11.40 7.65 -3.69
CA PHE A 679 10.27 8.54 -3.43
C PHE A 679 9.08 7.76 -2.84
N VAL A 680 8.67 6.67 -3.48
CA VAL A 680 7.53 5.87 -2.99
C VAL A 680 7.87 5.18 -1.66
N TRP A 681 9.09 4.69 -1.49
CA TRP A 681 9.57 4.17 -0.21
C TRP A 681 9.44 5.20 0.91
N ALA A 682 9.85 6.44 0.65
CA ALA A 682 9.77 7.52 1.63
C ALA A 682 8.32 7.90 1.95
N VAL A 683 7.47 8.06 0.94
CA VAL A 683 6.04 8.39 1.15
C VAL A 683 5.34 7.27 1.92
N TYR A 684 5.57 6.01 1.54
CA TYR A 684 4.98 4.85 2.22
C TYR A 684 5.44 4.78 3.69
N LEU A 685 6.75 4.79 3.95
CA LEU A 685 7.31 4.70 5.30
C LEU A 685 6.97 5.93 6.15
N GLY A 686 6.79 7.09 5.52
CA GLY A 686 6.37 8.33 6.17
C GLY A 686 4.91 8.32 6.61
N THR A 687 4.01 7.77 5.81
CA THR A 687 2.55 7.88 6.00
C THR A 687 1.90 6.63 6.58
N GLU A 688 2.38 5.43 6.20
CA GLU A 688 1.79 4.14 6.56
C GLU A 688 1.58 3.94 8.08
N PRO A 689 2.53 4.24 8.99
CA PRO A 689 2.31 4.02 10.42
C PRO A 689 1.18 4.87 10.99
N TYR A 690 0.98 6.07 10.45
CA TYR A 690 -0.10 6.95 10.88
C TYR A 690 -1.45 6.49 10.34
N ILE A 691 -1.50 6.02 9.07
CA ILE A 691 -2.69 5.42 8.46
C ILE A 691 -3.08 4.17 9.24
N ARG A 692 -2.12 3.29 9.52
CA ARG A 692 -2.31 2.05 10.27
C ARG A 692 -2.83 2.28 11.68
N ARG A 693 -2.40 3.35 12.34
CA ARG A 693 -2.89 3.73 13.67
C ARG A 693 -4.30 4.30 13.66
N ARG A 694 -4.66 5.12 12.65
CA ARG A 694 -5.93 5.85 12.63
C ARG A 694 -6.97 5.29 11.68
N TRP A 695 -6.53 4.52 10.70
CA TRP A 695 -7.38 4.03 9.62
C TRP A 695 -6.93 2.67 9.09
N PRO A 696 -6.76 1.68 9.99
CA PRO A 696 -6.17 0.39 9.63
C PRO A 696 -6.99 -0.39 8.60
N THR A 697 -8.32 -0.22 8.59
CA THR A 697 -9.23 -0.92 7.68
C THR A 697 -8.86 -0.73 6.20
N VAL A 698 -8.31 0.44 5.84
CA VAL A 698 -7.85 0.75 4.47
C VAL A 698 -6.64 -0.12 4.07
N LEU A 699 -5.86 -0.60 5.03
CA LEU A 699 -4.62 -1.33 4.79
C LEU A 699 -4.76 -2.86 4.91
N ILE A 700 -5.90 -3.43 5.36
CA ILE A 700 -6.01 -4.86 5.66
C ILE A 700 -5.66 -5.73 4.44
N GLY A 701 -6.35 -5.54 3.30
CA GLY A 701 -6.08 -6.30 2.07
C GLY A 701 -4.67 -6.08 1.55
N TRP A 702 -4.17 -4.85 1.63
CA TRP A 702 -2.81 -4.46 1.27
C TRP A 702 -1.74 -5.17 2.12
N SER A 703 -1.89 -5.15 3.45
CA SER A 703 -0.98 -5.80 4.39
C SER A 703 -0.96 -7.32 4.20
N ARG A 704 -2.11 -7.96 3.90
CA ARG A 704 -2.18 -9.39 3.57
C ARG A 704 -1.40 -9.72 2.30
N LEU A 705 -1.54 -8.89 1.25
CA LEU A 705 -0.80 -9.05 0.01
C LEU A 705 0.71 -8.92 0.25
N LEU A 706 1.16 -7.88 0.96
CA LEU A 706 2.55 -7.66 1.31
C LEU A 706 3.12 -8.74 2.25
N ALA A 707 2.30 -9.36 3.09
CA ALA A 707 2.68 -10.51 3.90
C ALA A 707 2.82 -11.83 3.09
N GLY A 708 2.61 -11.79 1.77
CA GLY A 708 2.68 -12.96 0.89
C GLY A 708 1.43 -13.84 0.89
N ARG A 709 0.31 -13.36 1.47
CA ARG A 709 -0.97 -14.09 1.51
C ARG A 709 -1.80 -13.83 0.25
N TRP A 710 -1.20 -13.98 -0.92
CA TRP A 710 -1.85 -13.71 -2.21
C TRP A 710 -3.04 -14.64 -2.51
N ARG A 711 -3.18 -15.79 -1.82
CA ARG A 711 -4.35 -16.69 -1.91
C ARG A 711 -5.44 -16.41 -0.88
N ASP A 712 -5.34 -15.32 -0.13
CA ASP A 712 -6.35 -14.93 0.86
C ASP A 712 -7.64 -14.44 0.16
N PRO A 713 -8.83 -14.94 0.54
CA PRO A 713 -10.09 -14.54 -0.08
C PRO A 713 -10.36 -13.03 -0.07
N LEU A 714 -9.89 -12.32 0.97
CA LEU A 714 -10.02 -10.86 1.04
C LEU A 714 -9.21 -10.17 -0.08
N VAL A 715 -8.00 -10.64 -0.34
CA VAL A 715 -7.17 -10.13 -1.44
C VAL A 715 -7.87 -10.37 -2.79
N GLY A 716 -8.45 -11.57 -2.98
CA GLY A 716 -9.23 -11.89 -4.17
C GLY A 716 -10.44 -10.97 -4.35
N ARG A 717 -11.18 -10.71 -3.27
CA ARG A 717 -12.32 -9.79 -3.25
C ARG A 717 -11.91 -8.37 -3.63
N ASP A 718 -10.84 -7.88 -3.04
CA ASP A 718 -10.35 -6.52 -3.28
C ASP A 718 -9.85 -6.34 -4.72
N VAL A 719 -9.19 -7.36 -5.30
CA VAL A 719 -8.78 -7.36 -6.72
C VAL A 719 -10.02 -7.37 -7.63
N LEU A 720 -11.01 -8.19 -7.34
CA LEU A 720 -12.24 -8.23 -8.14
C LEU A 720 -12.99 -6.90 -8.10
N ALA A 721 -13.13 -6.31 -6.92
CA ALA A 721 -13.75 -5.00 -6.72
C ALA A 721 -12.98 -3.88 -7.45
N GLY A 722 -11.65 -3.87 -7.35
CA GLY A 722 -10.79 -2.92 -8.07
C GLY A 722 -10.92 -3.04 -9.59
N THR A 723 -11.03 -4.27 -10.10
CA THR A 723 -11.26 -4.50 -11.54
C THR A 723 -12.60 -3.95 -12.00
N ILE A 724 -13.67 -4.17 -11.25
CA ILE A 724 -15.00 -3.62 -11.55
C ILE A 724 -14.99 -2.09 -11.55
N LEU A 725 -14.38 -1.50 -10.53
CA LEU A 725 -14.29 -0.04 -10.41
C LEU A 725 -13.48 0.58 -11.56
N GLY A 726 -12.32 -0.01 -11.90
CA GLY A 726 -11.49 0.48 -13.01
C GLY A 726 -12.22 0.44 -14.35
N LEU A 727 -12.95 -0.65 -14.64
CA LEU A 727 -13.79 -0.75 -15.83
C LEU A 727 -14.99 0.20 -15.78
N GLY A 728 -15.56 0.43 -14.59
CA GLY A 728 -16.63 1.41 -14.39
C GLY A 728 -16.18 2.83 -14.78
N ILE A 729 -14.92 3.20 -14.46
CA ILE A 729 -14.34 4.49 -14.89
C ILE A 729 -14.16 4.52 -16.39
N TRP A 730 -13.65 3.44 -17.00
CA TRP A 730 -13.55 3.37 -18.46
C TRP A 730 -14.90 3.61 -19.15
N LEU A 731 -15.91 2.89 -18.70
CA LEU A 731 -17.25 3.03 -19.24
C LEU A 731 -17.80 4.43 -19.05
N PHE A 732 -17.55 5.01 -17.87
CA PHE A 732 -17.94 6.37 -17.58
C PHE A 732 -17.23 7.38 -18.50
N ASN A 733 -15.91 7.28 -18.68
CA ASN A 733 -15.14 8.14 -19.58
C ASN A 733 -15.64 8.01 -21.03
N ALA A 734 -15.91 6.77 -21.50
CA ALA A 734 -16.41 6.52 -22.82
C ALA A 734 -17.82 7.12 -23.04
N VAL A 735 -18.70 6.98 -22.05
CA VAL A 735 -20.04 7.59 -22.06
C VAL A 735 -19.96 9.11 -22.07
N SER A 736 -19.11 9.69 -21.19
CA SER A 736 -18.91 11.13 -21.11
C SER A 736 -18.40 11.72 -22.42
N ALA A 737 -17.47 11.03 -23.07
CA ALA A 737 -16.94 11.45 -24.37
C ALA A 737 -17.97 11.29 -25.51
N ALA A 738 -18.90 10.35 -25.44
CA ALA A 738 -19.95 10.15 -26.42
C ALA A 738 -21.17 11.09 -26.19
N LEU A 739 -21.33 11.62 -24.99
CA LEU A 739 -22.51 12.38 -24.57
C LEU A 739 -22.80 13.60 -25.44
N PRO A 740 -21.82 14.47 -25.83
CA PRO A 740 -22.09 15.59 -26.72
C PRO A 740 -22.69 15.15 -28.07
N ALA A 741 -22.20 14.03 -28.61
CA ALA A 741 -22.75 13.49 -29.86
C ALA A 741 -24.21 12.99 -29.70
N TRP A 742 -24.53 12.34 -28.60
CA TRP A 742 -25.90 11.85 -28.36
C TRP A 742 -26.90 12.95 -28.09
N LEU A 743 -26.46 14.01 -27.40
CA LEU A 743 -27.31 15.19 -27.12
C LEU A 743 -27.28 16.23 -28.24
N ASN A 744 -26.52 15.97 -29.31
CA ASN A 744 -26.35 16.86 -30.47
C ASN A 744 -25.84 18.27 -30.07
N MET A 745 -24.98 18.33 -29.07
CA MET A 745 -24.37 19.56 -28.57
C MET A 745 -23.15 19.96 -29.39
N THR A 746 -22.64 21.18 -29.19
CA THR A 746 -21.29 21.55 -29.65
C THR A 746 -20.25 20.72 -28.89
N ASP A 747 -19.20 20.32 -29.57
CA ASP A 747 -18.18 19.38 -29.08
C ASP A 747 -16.77 19.97 -29.21
N SER A 748 -15.81 19.39 -28.53
CA SER A 748 -14.40 19.79 -28.60
C SER A 748 -13.47 18.58 -28.53
N ALA A 749 -12.22 18.74 -28.95
CA ALA A 749 -11.20 17.69 -28.82
C ALA A 749 -10.96 17.30 -27.35
N ALA A 750 -11.18 18.21 -26.41
CA ALA A 750 -11.01 17.97 -24.98
C ALA A 750 -11.98 16.91 -24.43
N THR A 751 -13.11 16.66 -25.07
CA THR A 751 -14.09 15.63 -24.71
C THR A 751 -13.66 14.24 -25.18
N LEU A 752 -12.82 14.17 -26.22
CA LEU A 752 -12.36 12.91 -26.80
C LEU A 752 -11.23 12.32 -25.96
N HIS A 753 -11.33 11.02 -25.71
CA HIS A 753 -10.26 10.32 -25.04
C HIS A 753 -9.06 10.16 -25.99
N GLU A 754 -7.87 10.65 -25.53
CA GLU A 754 -6.63 10.42 -26.24
C GLU A 754 -5.87 9.26 -25.59
N PRO A 755 -5.54 8.20 -26.33
CA PRO A 755 -4.66 7.17 -25.81
C PRO A 755 -3.31 7.80 -25.42
N ARG A 756 -2.95 7.66 -24.15
CA ARG A 756 -1.69 8.24 -23.62
C ARG A 756 -0.44 7.67 -24.29
N VAL A 757 -0.55 6.50 -24.89
CA VAL A 757 0.55 5.83 -25.57
C VAL A 757 0.01 5.09 -26.78
N PHE A 758 0.27 5.61 -27.97
CA PHE A 758 0.08 4.85 -29.20
C PHE A 758 1.36 4.06 -29.47
N VAL A 759 1.28 2.77 -29.26
CA VAL A 759 2.46 1.91 -29.33
C VAL A 759 2.71 1.52 -30.76
N THR A 760 3.80 2.00 -31.34
CA THR A 760 4.18 1.70 -32.73
C THR A 760 4.98 0.40 -32.85
N THR A 761 5.60 -0.08 -31.75
CA THR A 761 6.45 -1.28 -31.72
C THR A 761 6.12 -2.19 -30.55
N ALA A 762 6.46 -3.48 -30.67
CA ALA A 762 6.30 -4.46 -29.57
C ALA A 762 7.11 -4.08 -28.34
N ALA A 763 8.33 -3.55 -28.50
CA ALA A 763 9.18 -3.08 -27.42
C ALA A 763 8.49 -1.95 -26.62
N ALA A 764 7.95 -0.94 -27.31
CA ALA A 764 7.22 0.14 -26.65
C ALA A 764 5.98 -0.38 -25.89
N GLY A 765 5.32 -1.44 -26.40
CA GLY A 765 4.22 -2.12 -25.69
C GLY A 765 4.66 -2.79 -24.40
N MET A 766 5.78 -3.50 -24.42
CA MET A 766 6.37 -4.11 -23.21
C MET A 766 6.80 -3.04 -22.19
N GLY A 767 7.41 -1.96 -22.66
CA GLY A 767 7.77 -0.83 -21.80
C GLY A 767 6.56 -0.19 -21.13
N TRP A 768 5.47 0.02 -21.89
CA TRP A 768 4.22 0.55 -21.35
C TRP A 768 3.63 -0.40 -20.29
N LEU A 769 3.53 -1.70 -20.59
CA LEU A 769 3.02 -2.71 -19.66
C LEU A 769 3.84 -2.75 -18.35
N SER A 770 5.17 -2.67 -18.47
CA SER A 770 6.08 -2.65 -17.33
C SER A 770 5.94 -1.37 -16.48
N ASN A 771 5.47 -0.28 -17.06
CA ASN A 771 5.26 0.99 -16.34
C ASN A 771 3.91 1.04 -15.58
N LEU A 772 2.96 0.14 -15.85
CA LEU A 772 1.65 0.12 -15.19
C LEU A 772 1.74 -0.03 -13.66
N PRO A 773 2.56 -0.95 -13.10
CA PRO A 773 2.73 -1.04 -11.65
C PRO A 773 3.31 0.24 -11.06
N VAL A 774 4.24 0.91 -11.76
CA VAL A 774 4.83 2.18 -11.31
C VAL A 774 3.74 3.23 -11.15
N LEU A 775 2.92 3.42 -12.18
CA LEU A 775 1.84 4.41 -12.18
C LEU A 775 0.77 4.09 -11.11
N ALA A 776 0.31 2.84 -11.04
CA ALA A 776 -0.74 2.44 -10.11
C ALA A 776 -0.29 2.53 -8.64
N LEU A 777 0.91 2.04 -8.32
CA LEU A 777 1.45 2.04 -6.96
C LEU A 777 1.84 3.46 -6.51
N SER A 778 2.53 4.21 -7.36
CA SER A 778 2.97 5.58 -7.01
C SER A 778 1.76 6.49 -6.77
N ASN A 779 0.80 6.50 -7.70
CA ASN A 779 -0.42 7.30 -7.55
C ASN A 779 -1.28 6.81 -6.39
N GLY A 780 -1.40 5.49 -6.20
CA GLY A 780 -2.16 4.90 -5.11
C GLY A 780 -1.63 5.32 -3.74
N VAL A 781 -0.33 5.14 -3.52
CA VAL A 781 0.34 5.52 -2.25
C VAL A 781 0.28 7.04 -2.03
N PHE A 782 0.47 7.83 -3.08
CA PHE A 782 0.45 9.29 -2.99
C PHE A 782 -0.95 9.84 -2.65
N ILE A 783 -1.99 9.37 -3.35
CA ILE A 783 -3.37 9.81 -3.11
C ILE A 783 -3.85 9.40 -1.72
N VAL A 784 -3.52 8.17 -1.25
CA VAL A 784 -3.80 7.76 0.13
C VAL A 784 -3.12 8.67 1.14
N GLY A 785 -1.86 9.04 0.90
CA GLY A 785 -1.13 9.97 1.74
C GLY A 785 -1.80 11.35 1.83
N ILE A 786 -2.21 11.91 0.70
CA ILE A 786 -2.92 13.21 0.65
C ILE A 786 -4.28 13.10 1.36
N LEU A 787 -5.07 12.07 1.04
CA LEU A 787 -6.37 11.86 1.65
C LEU A 787 -6.26 11.73 3.18
N PHE A 788 -5.23 11.03 3.65
CA PHE A 788 -4.96 10.89 5.09
C PHE A 788 -4.63 12.25 5.74
N VAL A 789 -3.78 13.08 5.12
CA VAL A 789 -3.45 14.42 5.62
C VAL A 789 -4.70 15.30 5.68
N LEU A 790 -5.50 15.30 4.62
CA LEU A 790 -6.76 16.07 4.58
C LEU A 790 -7.76 15.56 5.61
N ARG A 791 -7.88 14.25 5.81
CA ARG A 791 -8.71 13.68 6.88
C ARG A 791 -8.25 14.13 8.27
N LEU A 792 -6.93 14.22 8.48
CA LEU A 792 -6.38 14.70 9.75
C LEU A 792 -6.77 16.15 10.05
N LEU A 793 -6.77 16.99 9.00
CA LEU A 793 -7.13 18.42 9.09
C LEU A 793 -8.64 18.63 9.23
N LEU A 794 -9.42 17.95 8.38
CA LEU A 794 -10.88 18.15 8.28
C LEU A 794 -11.68 17.27 9.25
N ARG A 795 -11.06 16.27 9.87
CA ARG A 795 -11.66 15.34 10.85
C ARG A 795 -12.88 14.57 10.34
N SER A 796 -13.09 14.52 9.02
CA SER A 796 -14.23 13.88 8.37
C SER A 796 -13.76 13.18 7.08
N ASP A 797 -14.17 11.93 6.89
CA ASP A 797 -13.83 11.12 5.71
C ASP A 797 -14.43 11.72 4.45
N TRP A 798 -15.68 12.21 4.54
CA TRP A 798 -16.40 12.79 3.41
C TRP A 798 -15.80 14.12 2.98
N LEU A 799 -15.49 15.02 3.92
CA LEU A 799 -14.86 16.31 3.63
C LEU A 799 -13.46 16.13 3.04
N ALA A 800 -12.70 15.14 3.52
CA ALA A 800 -11.39 14.82 2.96
C ALA A 800 -11.50 14.29 1.51
N ALA A 801 -12.48 13.44 1.21
CA ALA A 801 -12.75 12.95 -0.14
C ALA A 801 -13.13 14.10 -1.09
N VAL A 802 -14.00 15.03 -0.66
CA VAL A 802 -14.35 16.24 -1.43
C VAL A 802 -13.13 17.11 -1.67
N ALA A 803 -12.31 17.34 -0.64
CA ALA A 803 -11.11 18.18 -0.76
C ALA A 803 -10.07 17.59 -1.72
N VAL A 804 -9.82 16.28 -1.69
CA VAL A 804 -8.97 15.59 -2.69
C VAL A 804 -9.54 15.75 -4.08
N THR A 805 -10.86 15.59 -4.23
CA THR A 805 -11.53 15.74 -5.52
C THR A 805 -11.35 17.14 -6.08
N LEU A 806 -11.55 18.17 -5.26
CA LEU A 806 -11.31 19.56 -5.67
C LEU A 806 -9.85 19.80 -6.05
N LEU A 807 -8.91 19.25 -5.29
CA LEU A 807 -7.47 19.37 -5.57
C LEU A 807 -7.08 18.78 -6.93
N ILE A 808 -7.78 17.74 -7.38
CA ILE A 808 -7.51 17.08 -8.67
C ILE A 808 -8.28 17.77 -9.83
N VAL A 809 -9.56 18.11 -9.63
CA VAL A 809 -10.44 18.59 -10.71
C VAL A 809 -10.24 20.08 -11.01
N VAL A 810 -10.04 20.91 -9.99
CA VAL A 810 -9.92 22.37 -10.18
C VAL A 810 -8.73 22.76 -11.07
N PRO A 811 -7.51 22.21 -10.91
CA PRO A 811 -6.41 22.52 -11.84
C PRO A 811 -6.70 22.11 -13.28
N GLN A 812 -7.46 21.04 -13.51
CA GLN A 812 -7.81 20.60 -14.87
C GLN A 812 -8.74 21.59 -15.57
N LEU A 813 -9.64 22.24 -14.83
CA LEU A 813 -10.50 23.31 -15.36
C LEU A 813 -9.67 24.54 -15.81
N PHE A 814 -8.67 24.92 -15.02
CA PHE A 814 -7.78 26.04 -15.38
C PHE A 814 -6.84 25.68 -16.55
N ALA A 815 -6.58 24.39 -16.79
CA ALA A 815 -5.79 23.92 -17.93
C ALA A 815 -6.60 23.79 -19.23
N GLY A 816 -7.83 24.32 -19.28
CA GLY A 816 -8.69 24.28 -20.47
C GLY A 816 -9.69 23.12 -20.49
N GLY A 817 -9.99 22.53 -19.34
CA GLY A 817 -11.02 21.51 -19.19
C GLY A 817 -12.43 22.07 -19.48
N ASP A 818 -13.30 21.22 -20.03
CA ASP A 818 -14.67 21.60 -20.34
C ASP A 818 -15.49 21.80 -19.06
N LEU A 819 -15.98 23.02 -18.86
CA LEU A 819 -16.78 23.40 -17.68
C LEU A 819 -18.10 22.64 -17.61
N LEU A 820 -18.68 22.24 -18.75
CA LEU A 820 -19.92 21.48 -18.82
C LEU A 820 -19.77 20.05 -18.29
N LEU A 821 -18.62 19.43 -18.54
CA LEU A 821 -18.30 18.05 -18.10
C LEU A 821 -17.63 18.00 -16.73
N ALA A 822 -17.26 19.14 -16.17
CA ALA A 822 -16.62 19.25 -14.85
C ALA A 822 -17.41 18.58 -13.71
N PRO A 823 -18.75 18.74 -13.59
CA PRO A 823 -19.49 18.05 -12.53
C PRO A 823 -19.41 16.53 -12.65
N LEU A 824 -19.34 16.03 -13.87
CA LEU A 824 -19.23 14.60 -14.16
C LEU A 824 -17.84 14.08 -13.75
N GLY A 825 -16.77 14.78 -14.10
CA GLY A 825 -15.39 14.48 -13.66
C GLY A 825 -15.26 14.54 -12.14
N PHE A 826 -15.89 15.54 -11.50
CA PHE A 826 -15.96 15.65 -10.05
C PHE A 826 -16.61 14.41 -9.41
N ALA A 827 -17.76 13.96 -9.94
CA ALA A 827 -18.48 12.80 -9.43
C ALA A 827 -17.60 11.53 -9.48
N VAL A 828 -16.86 11.31 -10.57
CA VAL A 828 -15.96 10.15 -10.70
C VAL A 828 -14.83 10.17 -9.70
N VAL A 829 -14.10 11.29 -9.58
CA VAL A 829 -12.99 11.41 -8.64
C VAL A 829 -13.49 11.27 -7.21
N LEU A 830 -14.67 11.80 -6.89
CA LEU A 830 -15.29 11.63 -5.59
C LEU A 830 -15.65 10.16 -5.31
N LEU A 831 -16.23 9.46 -6.28
CA LEU A 831 -16.52 8.02 -6.17
C LEU A 831 -15.25 7.21 -5.96
N LEU A 832 -14.14 7.56 -6.62
CA LEU A 832 -12.84 6.93 -6.42
C LEU A 832 -12.28 7.17 -5.01
N ALA A 833 -12.35 8.41 -4.52
CA ALA A 833 -11.94 8.74 -3.17
C ALA A 833 -12.78 7.98 -2.12
N MET A 834 -14.10 7.89 -2.34
CA MET A 834 -15.00 7.11 -1.48
C MET A 834 -14.74 5.60 -1.59
N ALA A 835 -14.39 5.10 -2.77
CA ALA A 835 -14.01 3.71 -2.96
C ALA A 835 -12.75 3.34 -2.16
N LEU A 836 -11.75 4.22 -2.16
CA LEU A 836 -10.55 4.06 -1.33
C LEU A 836 -10.90 3.98 0.15
N VAL A 837 -11.78 4.86 0.64
CA VAL A 837 -12.25 4.87 2.04
C VAL A 837 -12.98 3.57 2.39
N ARG A 838 -13.82 3.06 1.49
CA ARG A 838 -14.72 1.93 1.75
C ARG A 838 -14.08 0.56 1.55
N TRP A 839 -13.23 0.40 0.51
CA TRP A 839 -12.65 -0.90 0.11
C TRP A 839 -11.14 -0.99 0.29
N GLY A 840 -10.46 0.11 0.55
CA GLY A 840 -9.04 0.14 0.92
C GLY A 840 -8.07 0.31 -0.24
N LEU A 841 -6.77 0.36 0.14
CA LEU A 841 -5.66 0.67 -0.76
C LEU A 841 -5.48 -0.36 -1.87
N LEU A 842 -5.63 -1.66 -1.60
CA LEU A 842 -5.44 -2.70 -2.60
C LEU A 842 -6.46 -2.57 -3.74
N THR A 843 -7.74 -2.42 -3.40
CA THR A 843 -8.82 -2.19 -4.37
C THR A 843 -8.54 -0.96 -5.22
N PHE A 844 -8.06 0.13 -4.59
CA PHE A 844 -7.76 1.37 -5.29
C PHE A 844 -6.56 1.24 -6.24
N VAL A 845 -5.47 0.57 -5.83
CA VAL A 845 -4.30 0.32 -6.68
C VAL A 845 -4.68 -0.53 -7.91
N VAL A 846 -5.50 -1.58 -7.71
CA VAL A 846 -5.99 -2.41 -8.82
C VAL A 846 -6.90 -1.60 -9.74
N CYS A 847 -7.76 -0.75 -9.19
CA CYS A 847 -8.59 0.17 -9.97
C CYS A 847 -7.75 1.11 -10.84
N LEU A 848 -6.69 1.73 -10.28
CA LEU A 848 -5.77 2.56 -11.04
C LEU A 848 -4.99 1.77 -12.10
N LEU A 849 -4.59 0.53 -11.78
CA LEU A 849 -3.92 -0.34 -12.75
C LEU A 849 -4.82 -0.62 -13.95
N VAL A 850 -6.07 -1.00 -13.71
CA VAL A 850 -7.06 -1.23 -14.78
C VAL A 850 -7.35 0.07 -15.53
N ASN A 851 -7.49 1.19 -14.85
CA ASN A 851 -7.71 2.49 -15.48
C ASN A 851 -6.55 2.91 -16.40
N ASN A 852 -5.30 2.59 -16.03
CA ASN A 852 -4.14 2.86 -16.89
C ASN A 852 -4.00 1.89 -18.08
N LEU A 853 -4.80 0.81 -18.13
CA LEU A 853 -4.93 -0.06 -19.30
C LEU A 853 -5.86 0.51 -20.38
N GLU A 854 -6.66 1.53 -20.07
CA GLU A 854 -7.62 2.16 -21.00
C GLU A 854 -7.00 2.56 -22.36
N PRO A 855 -5.78 3.14 -22.41
CA PRO A 855 -5.13 3.49 -23.68
C PRO A 855 -4.91 2.33 -24.65
N ALA A 856 -4.97 1.10 -24.16
CA ALA A 856 -4.73 -0.10 -24.95
C ALA A 856 -6.02 -0.75 -25.52
N ALA A 857 -7.16 -0.12 -25.37
CA ALA A 857 -8.47 -0.75 -25.56
C ALA A 857 -9.19 -0.68 -26.91
N PRO A 858 -8.62 -0.37 -28.09
CA PRO A 858 -9.34 -0.65 -29.30
C PRO A 858 -9.33 -2.16 -29.59
N VAL A 859 -10.37 -2.85 -29.17
CA VAL A 859 -10.58 -4.29 -29.45
C VAL A 859 -11.44 -4.48 -30.69
N LEU A 860 -12.29 -3.49 -30.98
CA LEU A 860 -13.17 -3.50 -32.14
C LEU A 860 -12.91 -2.23 -32.95
N ALA A 861 -12.48 -2.41 -34.19
CA ALA A 861 -12.45 -1.34 -35.16
C ALA A 861 -13.57 -1.54 -36.19
N ALA A 862 -13.91 -0.47 -36.91
CA ALA A 862 -14.80 -0.61 -38.08
C ALA A 862 -14.19 -1.61 -39.09
N ALA A 863 -15.03 -2.32 -39.82
CA ALA A 863 -14.58 -3.31 -40.80
C ALA A 863 -13.54 -2.67 -41.77
N GLY A 864 -12.39 -3.32 -41.94
CA GLY A 864 -11.30 -2.83 -42.80
C GLY A 864 -10.30 -1.86 -42.12
N CYS A 865 -10.47 -1.55 -40.80
CA CYS A 865 -9.52 -0.73 -40.06
C CYS A 865 -8.50 -1.58 -39.29
N TRP A 866 -7.31 -1.03 -39.10
CA TRP A 866 -6.27 -1.67 -38.31
C TRP A 866 -6.61 -1.63 -36.81
N VAL A 867 -6.39 -2.73 -36.12
CA VAL A 867 -6.58 -2.86 -34.65
C VAL A 867 -5.23 -3.15 -34.01
N PRO A 868 -4.78 -2.33 -33.06
CA PRO A 868 -3.55 -2.58 -32.34
C PRO A 868 -3.67 -3.82 -31.43
N TRP A 869 -2.69 -4.74 -31.52
CA TRP A 869 -2.64 -5.95 -30.68
C TRP A 869 -2.59 -5.64 -29.18
N GLN A 870 -2.13 -4.45 -28.82
CA GLN A 870 -2.04 -3.99 -27.42
C GLN A 870 -3.43 -3.89 -26.75
N GLY A 871 -4.48 -3.64 -27.52
CA GLY A 871 -5.86 -3.68 -27.01
C GLY A 871 -6.21 -5.06 -26.45
N TRP A 872 -5.85 -6.10 -27.17
CA TRP A 872 -6.05 -7.48 -26.74
C TRP A 872 -5.21 -7.82 -25.50
N LEU A 873 -3.99 -7.30 -25.39
CA LEU A 873 -3.15 -7.45 -24.20
C LEU A 873 -3.80 -6.81 -22.97
N GLY A 874 -4.36 -5.60 -23.12
CA GLY A 874 -5.11 -4.94 -22.06
C GLY A 874 -6.29 -5.77 -21.57
N VAL A 875 -7.08 -6.31 -22.51
CA VAL A 875 -8.21 -7.22 -22.19
C VAL A 875 -7.72 -8.49 -21.50
N ALA A 876 -6.61 -9.08 -21.95
CA ALA A 876 -6.04 -10.27 -21.34
C ALA A 876 -5.60 -10.02 -19.89
N VAL A 877 -4.99 -8.86 -19.60
CA VAL A 877 -4.61 -8.47 -18.22
C VAL A 877 -5.85 -8.30 -17.35
N VAL A 878 -6.90 -7.62 -17.84
CA VAL A 878 -8.17 -7.47 -17.11
C VAL A 878 -8.82 -8.83 -16.86
N ALA A 879 -8.84 -9.70 -17.85
CA ALA A 879 -9.39 -11.05 -17.73
C ALA A 879 -8.60 -11.91 -16.71
N ALA A 880 -7.26 -11.78 -16.69
CA ALA A 880 -6.41 -12.47 -15.72
C ALA A 880 -6.66 -11.97 -14.28
N LEU A 881 -6.79 -10.65 -14.08
CA LEU A 881 -7.13 -10.07 -12.78
C LEU A 881 -8.53 -10.50 -12.32
N ALA A 882 -9.51 -10.52 -13.23
CA ALA A 882 -10.86 -10.96 -12.93
C ALA A 882 -10.90 -12.45 -12.55
N ALA A 883 -10.23 -13.30 -13.31
CA ALA A 883 -10.15 -14.75 -13.05
C ALA A 883 -9.43 -15.04 -11.72
N TYR A 884 -8.31 -14.36 -11.46
CA TYR A 884 -7.60 -14.45 -10.18
C TYR A 884 -8.49 -14.01 -9.02
N GLY A 885 -9.08 -12.80 -9.12
CA GLY A 885 -9.96 -12.26 -8.09
C GLY A 885 -11.15 -13.16 -7.81
N PHE A 886 -11.81 -13.67 -8.86
CA PHE A 886 -12.93 -14.61 -8.77
C PHE A 886 -12.52 -15.89 -8.04
N ARG A 887 -11.46 -16.57 -8.49
CA ARG A 887 -11.05 -17.85 -7.91
C ARG A 887 -10.60 -17.71 -6.44
N VAL A 888 -9.85 -16.66 -6.13
CA VAL A 888 -9.32 -16.45 -4.77
C VAL A 888 -10.41 -15.99 -3.82
N ALA A 889 -11.34 -15.13 -4.26
CA ALA A 889 -12.45 -14.65 -3.43
C ALA A 889 -13.45 -15.75 -3.02
N LEU A 890 -13.56 -16.82 -3.82
CA LEU A 890 -14.37 -17.99 -3.46
C LEU A 890 -13.75 -18.82 -2.33
N GLY A 891 -12.42 -18.79 -2.15
CA GLY A 891 -11.72 -19.59 -1.17
C GLY A 891 -11.91 -21.09 -1.41
N ARG A 892 -12.48 -21.80 -0.43
CA ARG A 892 -12.76 -23.26 -0.52
C ARG A 892 -14.19 -23.60 -1.00
N GLN A 893 -14.99 -22.60 -1.38
CA GLN A 893 -16.35 -22.82 -1.84
C GLN A 893 -16.39 -23.48 -3.22
N LYS A 894 -17.46 -24.26 -3.50
CA LYS A 894 -17.68 -24.86 -4.82
C LYS A 894 -17.93 -23.78 -5.88
N LEU A 895 -17.40 -24.00 -7.10
CA LEU A 895 -17.51 -23.05 -8.21
C LEU A 895 -18.95 -22.82 -8.69
N LEU A 896 -19.78 -23.88 -8.64
CA LEU A 896 -21.17 -23.80 -9.02
C LEU A 896 -22.04 -23.75 -7.76
N PRO A 897 -23.01 -22.81 -7.70
CA PRO A 897 -23.99 -22.83 -6.64
C PRO A 897 -24.82 -24.12 -6.75
N SER A 898 -25.11 -24.77 -5.62
CA SER A 898 -26.10 -25.84 -5.59
C SER A 898 -27.46 -25.25 -6.01
N LEU A 899 -28.21 -25.99 -6.82
CA LEU A 899 -29.53 -25.53 -7.31
C LEU A 899 -30.57 -25.30 -6.18
N ASP A 900 -30.16 -25.63 -4.93
CA ASP A 900 -30.99 -25.51 -3.73
C ASP A 900 -30.69 -24.26 -2.87
N GLU A 901 -29.75 -23.39 -3.26
CA GLU A 901 -29.45 -22.10 -2.68
C GLU A 901 -29.75 -20.96 -3.68
#